data_9494e3bb2751f211b11d389272576148
#
_entry.id   9494e3bb2751f211b11d389272576148
#
_cell.length_a   1.000
_cell.length_b   1.000
_cell.length_c   1.000
_cell.angle_alpha   90.00
_cell.angle_beta   90.00
_cell.angle_gamma   90.00
#
_symmetry.space_group_name_H-M   'P 1'
#
loop_
_entity.id
_entity.type
_entity.pdbx_description
1 polymer ?
#
loop_
_entity_poly.entity_id
_entity_poly.type
_entity_poly.pdbx_seq_one_letter_code
_entity_poly.pdbx_strand_id
1 'polypeptide(L)'
;MALPCLLLAQIVPKTKQQLTDSTMLRNNGYDSKRIDTVLVVGPRPLEEQLLDRVRIRPGSNPVLLNGNTFAVLNAIPSIAVDELGNLSLQGKTGVLITINGKQTYLTGTSLVGYLKSIPASSLESIDLMTIPPAKWSAEGAGGVIDIRLKKDVLKGLKGNVFLGASKGRLWKYNNGVSLQYGMKRWSLNSSFSVARSSNYFDVDRKRELAYSENVHYVIGQLNKETNNTQELNGRLGMNYRIDKQSSVELSWNYLRNNYEEIGVYQNDFSADGTLKQSTASTSNLRNPLHRNSINLHYDFAGENKNKALQFDFDYLRYSSIRKQDLKTRTVPFFSDQQEQQQFLHSNNPFSVDLLGIKGDFQRKLSGSFSMEAGFQANRSQRQSYGHYQKGEKEYAMADDDSLENTFKQTEYLEAIYTDFQLKLAEWEIKLGVRAEYAQFQTKIDYIDRNTNGRKQMFNLFPTVFGIYRIAENSGQAVQVAYGRRISRPNYQDLNPSIFFFDPSTSYQGNAQLSAQLSDNMDLKYVHGQKWNIGLSLINHRNYISMVHQLSEQNYTQTYQNIAGVKSAAISMNMGKAIVKNLMLYGFGQIQYIHYKNIPTELNDLLINRGIWSFQGNFMMHLNLPYQMTVNWTNSYRTNVLYAQTVIKPLYEMHLAVNKQFSNALSLALTARDLFHSRVLKREILGQGFNIYSKTVVDSRIIGLNFNYTFGLYKKQKIKQTSIEGEVSRL
;
A
#
# COMPACT_ATOMS: atom_id res chain seq x y z
N MET A 1 20.72 43.02 23.15
CA MET A 1 19.88 44.13 23.62
C MET A 1 18.44 43.68 23.70
N ALA A 2 18.00 43.61 24.94
CA ALA A 2 16.70 43.84 25.54
C ALA A 2 15.57 42.84 25.32
N LEU A 3 15.39 41.99 26.33
CA LEU A 3 14.08 41.51 26.79
C LEU A 3 13.23 42.68 27.34
N PRO A 4 11.89 42.57 27.42
CA PRO A 4 11.27 42.46 28.73
C PRO A 4 10.19 41.36 28.82
N CYS A 5 10.22 40.57 29.89
CA CYS A 5 9.51 40.67 31.19
C CYS A 5 8.02 40.33 31.16
N LEU A 6 7.73 39.15 31.66
CA LEU A 6 6.81 38.74 32.73
C LEU A 6 5.51 39.54 32.97
N LEU A 7 4.41 38.81 32.91
CA LEU A 7 3.27 39.02 33.80
C LEU A 7 2.66 37.67 34.23
N LEU A 8 2.96 37.35 35.48
CA LEU A 8 2.29 36.30 36.29
C LEU A 8 0.90 36.77 36.64
N ALA A 9 -0.12 36.00 36.35
CA ALA A 9 -1.41 36.09 36.95
C ALA A 9 -1.65 34.81 37.76
N GLN A 10 -1.59 34.98 39.07
CA GLN A 10 -2.01 34.03 40.10
C GLN A 10 -3.50 33.77 39.95
N ILE A 11 -3.92 32.51 39.85
CA ILE A 11 -5.30 32.09 40.10
C ILE A 11 -5.28 31.15 41.29
N VAL A 12 -5.93 31.63 42.34
CA VAL A 12 -6.20 31.02 43.65
C VAL A 12 -7.09 29.77 43.47
N PRO A 13 -6.82 28.65 44.17
CA PRO A 13 -7.70 27.49 44.13
C PRO A 13 -8.90 27.67 45.00
N LYS A 14 -10.10 27.50 44.46
CA LYS A 14 -11.34 27.40 45.25
C LYS A 14 -11.42 26.04 45.94
N THR A 15 -11.44 26.09 47.25
CA THR A 15 -11.65 25.05 48.22
C THR A 15 -13.00 24.34 48.02
N LYS A 16 -12.99 23.02 48.11
CA LYS A 16 -14.15 22.18 48.29
C LYS A 16 -14.76 22.44 49.66
N GLN A 17 -16.00 22.88 49.74
CA GLN A 17 -16.82 22.77 50.93
C GLN A 17 -17.60 21.45 50.90
N GLN A 18 -17.27 20.58 51.82
CA GLN A 18 -18.10 19.45 52.24
C GLN A 18 -19.33 20.01 52.99
N LEU A 19 -20.50 19.67 52.52
CA LEU A 19 -21.73 19.78 53.31
C LEU A 19 -22.11 18.37 53.74
N THR A 20 -21.79 18.07 54.99
CA THR A 20 -22.45 17.08 55.80
C THR A 20 -23.69 17.75 56.40
N ASP A 21 -24.84 17.27 56.03
CA ASP A 21 -26.02 17.37 56.89
C ASP A 21 -26.90 16.15 56.69
N SER A 22 -26.80 15.28 57.68
CA SER A 22 -27.75 14.24 57.98
C SER A 22 -28.64 14.80 59.07
N THR A 23 -29.95 14.90 58.84
CA THR A 23 -31.01 14.42 59.80
C THR A 23 -32.40 14.96 59.43
N MET A 24 -33.32 14.03 59.44
CA MET A 24 -34.77 14.19 59.56
C MET A 24 -35.53 14.79 58.36
N LEU A 25 -36.25 13.90 57.69
CA LEU A 25 -37.70 13.97 57.59
C LEU A 25 -38.29 12.61 57.18
N ARG A 26 -39.05 12.07 58.09
CA ARG A 26 -39.89 10.86 57.91
C ARG A 26 -41.15 11.24 57.13
N ASN A 27 -41.54 10.28 56.24
CA ASN A 27 -42.90 10.05 55.75
C ASN A 27 -43.52 11.11 54.83
N ASN A 28 -43.44 10.82 53.51
CA ASN A 28 -44.65 10.76 52.67
C ASN A 28 -44.34 9.94 51.45
N GLY A 29 -45.14 8.92 51.17
CA GLY A 29 -44.96 7.99 50.08
C GLY A 29 -45.03 8.69 48.71
N TYR A 30 -43.88 8.86 48.08
CA TYR A 30 -43.73 9.06 46.65
C TYR A 30 -42.75 8.00 46.12
N ASP A 31 -43.30 7.22 45.22
CA ASP A 31 -42.58 6.22 44.44
C ASP A 31 -41.36 6.89 43.82
N SER A 32 -40.16 6.68 44.37
CA SER A 32 -38.92 7.17 43.82
C SER A 32 -38.63 6.38 42.55
N LYS A 33 -39.10 6.87 41.40
CA LYS A 33 -38.57 6.42 40.12
C LYS A 33 -37.05 6.61 40.18
N ARG A 34 -36.33 5.50 40.30
CA ARG A 34 -34.86 5.49 40.09
C ARG A 34 -34.60 6.16 38.75
N ILE A 35 -34.01 7.36 38.77
CA ILE A 35 -33.46 7.99 37.60
C ILE A 35 -32.26 7.11 37.23
N ASP A 36 -32.43 6.30 36.19
CA ASP A 36 -31.31 5.57 35.62
C ASP A 36 -30.20 6.58 35.29
N THR A 37 -29.02 6.33 35.83
CA THR A 37 -27.86 7.17 35.61
C THR A 37 -27.60 7.18 34.09
N VAL A 38 -27.85 8.29 33.43
CA VAL A 38 -27.53 8.48 32.02
C VAL A 38 -26.01 8.55 31.92
N LEU A 39 -25.40 7.45 31.56
CA LEU A 39 -23.98 7.42 31.26
C LEU A 39 -23.75 8.23 29.97
N VAL A 40 -23.30 9.46 30.11
CA VAL A 40 -22.90 10.28 28.96
C VAL A 40 -21.56 9.72 28.47
N VAL A 41 -21.61 8.82 27.50
CA VAL A 41 -20.41 8.37 26.78
C VAL A 41 -19.92 9.54 25.92
N GLY A 42 -18.79 10.13 26.28
CA GLY A 42 -18.15 11.18 25.50
C GLY A 42 -17.88 10.72 24.05
N PRO A 43 -17.72 11.65 23.10
CA PRO A 43 -17.44 11.30 21.72
C PRO A 43 -16.15 10.47 21.65
N ARG A 44 -16.21 9.33 20.94
CA ARG A 44 -15.04 8.47 20.71
C ARG A 44 -13.94 9.26 19.99
N PRO A 45 -12.67 9.09 20.39
CA PRO A 45 -11.56 9.79 19.75
C PRO A 45 -11.44 9.43 18.26
N LEU A 46 -10.95 10.39 17.46
CA LEU A 46 -10.65 10.14 16.05
C LEU A 46 -9.54 9.09 15.88
N GLU A 47 -8.48 9.20 16.67
CA GLU A 47 -7.36 8.28 16.71
C GLU A 47 -7.30 7.59 18.07
N GLU A 48 -7.26 6.26 18.06
CA GLU A 48 -7.16 5.43 19.26
C GLU A 48 -5.94 4.52 19.13
N GLN A 49 -5.01 4.64 20.07
CA GLN A 49 -3.85 3.76 20.14
C GLN A 49 -4.24 2.47 20.86
N LEU A 50 -4.23 1.37 20.11
CA LEU A 50 -4.43 0.02 20.62
C LEU A 50 -3.07 -0.69 20.74
N LEU A 51 -3.06 -1.87 21.34
CA LEU A 51 -1.84 -2.63 21.61
C LEU A 51 -1.03 -2.94 20.33
N ASP A 52 -1.70 -3.37 19.26
CA ASP A 52 -1.08 -3.85 18.01
C ASP A 52 -1.40 -2.98 16.78
N ARG A 53 -2.14 -1.86 16.97
CA ARG A 53 -2.58 -1.00 15.88
C ARG A 53 -2.95 0.41 16.31
N VAL A 54 -2.96 1.30 15.35
CA VAL A 54 -3.60 2.62 15.48
C VAL A 54 -4.95 2.54 14.78
N ARG A 55 -6.02 2.82 15.50
CA ARG A 55 -7.38 2.83 14.97
C ARG A 55 -7.85 4.24 14.70
N ILE A 56 -8.17 4.52 13.45
CA ILE A 56 -8.79 5.77 13.03
C ILE A 56 -10.30 5.56 12.92
N ARG A 57 -11.10 6.43 13.57
CA ARG A 57 -12.56 6.40 13.51
C ARG A 57 -13.09 7.62 12.75
N PRO A 58 -13.31 7.54 11.44
CA PRO A 58 -13.78 8.68 10.64
C PRO A 58 -15.10 9.26 11.16
N GLY A 59 -15.95 8.43 11.78
CA GLY A 59 -17.23 8.83 12.38
C GLY A 59 -17.12 9.85 13.51
N SER A 60 -15.94 9.99 14.11
CA SER A 60 -15.67 10.99 15.16
C SER A 60 -15.36 12.38 14.59
N ASN A 61 -15.12 12.49 13.30
CA ASN A 61 -14.91 13.77 12.61
C ASN A 61 -15.87 13.86 11.41
N PRO A 62 -16.93 14.69 11.48
CA PRO A 62 -17.90 14.84 10.39
C PRO A 62 -17.29 15.20 9.05
N VAL A 63 -16.15 15.88 9.06
CA VAL A 63 -15.43 16.30 7.85
C VAL A 63 -14.88 15.10 7.07
N LEU A 64 -14.39 14.08 7.78
CA LEU A 64 -13.88 12.87 7.15
C LEU A 64 -14.99 11.98 6.59
N LEU A 65 -16.24 12.18 7.03
CA LEU A 65 -17.40 11.43 6.52
C LEU A 65 -17.87 11.93 5.15
N ASN A 66 -17.45 13.13 4.75
CA ASN A 66 -17.81 13.71 3.48
C ASN A 66 -16.81 13.23 2.42
N GLY A 67 -17.27 12.35 1.53
CA GLY A 67 -16.45 11.82 0.45
C GLY A 67 -16.38 10.28 0.44
N ASN A 68 -15.26 9.76 0.04
CA ASN A 68 -15.02 8.32 -0.10
C ASN A 68 -13.84 7.85 0.76
N THR A 69 -13.68 6.54 0.86
CA THR A 69 -12.62 5.91 1.66
C THR A 69 -11.22 6.34 1.25
N PHE A 70 -10.97 6.54 -0.04
CA PHE A 70 -9.67 7.01 -0.52
C PHE A 70 -9.34 8.43 -0.02
N ALA A 71 -10.32 9.31 0.03
CA ALA A 71 -10.15 10.66 0.58
C ALA A 71 -9.83 10.62 2.09
N VAL A 72 -10.44 9.69 2.82
CA VAL A 72 -10.13 9.47 4.25
C VAL A 72 -8.70 8.98 4.43
N LEU A 73 -8.24 8.00 3.63
CA LEU A 73 -6.86 7.51 3.70
C LEU A 73 -5.84 8.62 3.40
N ASN A 74 -6.10 9.45 2.38
CA ASN A 74 -5.25 10.58 2.06
C ASN A 74 -5.23 11.67 3.15
N ALA A 75 -6.23 11.69 4.03
CA ALA A 75 -6.28 12.59 5.17
C ALA A 75 -5.53 12.06 6.41
N ILE A 76 -4.91 10.89 6.33
CA ILE A 76 -4.10 10.30 7.40
C ILE A 76 -2.63 10.57 7.10
N PRO A 77 -1.91 11.41 7.88
CA PRO A 77 -0.55 11.87 7.55
C PRO A 77 0.51 10.76 7.46
N SER A 78 0.29 9.64 8.18
CA SER A 78 1.17 8.47 8.13
C SER A 78 0.98 7.61 6.88
N ILE A 79 -0.01 7.91 6.04
CA ILE A 79 -0.26 7.24 4.76
C ILE A 79 0.14 8.17 3.62
N ALA A 80 0.91 7.66 2.68
CA ALA A 80 1.18 8.35 1.43
C ALA A 80 0.74 7.46 0.26
N VAL A 81 0.32 8.10 -0.83
CA VAL A 81 -0.12 7.44 -2.05
C VAL A 81 0.77 7.90 -3.19
N ASP A 82 1.39 6.96 -3.89
CA ASP A 82 2.19 7.27 -5.07
C ASP A 82 1.30 7.52 -6.30
N GLU A 83 1.91 7.83 -7.44
CA GLU A 83 1.17 8.12 -8.69
C GLU A 83 0.49 6.92 -9.28
N LEU A 84 1.04 5.75 -9.02
CA LEU A 84 0.48 4.49 -9.46
C LEU A 84 -0.67 4.03 -8.56
N GLY A 85 -0.94 4.80 -7.48
CA GLY A 85 -1.98 4.49 -6.51
C GLY A 85 -1.56 3.48 -5.44
N ASN A 86 -0.26 3.20 -5.29
CA ASN A 86 0.23 2.33 -4.23
C ASN A 86 0.29 3.11 -2.91
N LEU A 87 -0.12 2.43 -1.85
CA LEU A 87 -0.12 3.00 -0.51
C LEU A 87 1.16 2.66 0.24
N SER A 88 1.67 3.62 0.99
CA SER A 88 2.75 3.42 1.96
C SER A 88 2.29 3.84 3.35
N LEU A 89 2.79 3.15 4.38
CA LEU A 89 2.50 3.42 5.78
C LEU A 89 3.78 3.81 6.51
N GLN A 90 3.84 5.03 7.02
CA GLN A 90 5.04 5.59 7.68
C GLN A 90 6.30 5.41 6.81
N GLY A 91 6.19 5.69 5.50
CA GLY A 91 7.27 5.55 4.54
C GLY A 91 7.61 4.11 4.11
N LYS A 92 7.01 3.10 4.71
CA LYS A 92 7.19 1.69 4.33
C LYS A 92 6.28 1.35 3.15
N THR A 93 6.83 0.85 2.07
CA THR A 93 6.08 0.36 0.88
C THR A 93 5.72 -1.13 1.04
N GLY A 94 4.88 -1.67 0.16
CA GLY A 94 4.43 -3.06 0.25
C GLY A 94 3.42 -3.28 1.37
N VAL A 95 2.54 -2.30 1.61
CA VAL A 95 1.45 -2.36 2.58
C VAL A 95 0.33 -3.26 2.06
N LEU A 96 -0.13 -4.18 2.90
CA LEU A 96 -1.28 -5.02 2.61
C LEU A 96 -2.58 -4.25 2.92
N ILE A 97 -3.47 -4.15 1.94
CA ILE A 97 -4.78 -3.52 2.12
C ILE A 97 -5.85 -4.58 2.28
N THR A 98 -6.59 -4.48 3.38
CA THR A 98 -7.69 -5.40 3.68
C THR A 98 -8.99 -4.65 3.93
N ILE A 99 -10.11 -5.31 3.70
CA ILE A 99 -11.44 -4.81 4.05
C ILE A 99 -12.14 -5.86 4.92
N ASN A 100 -12.49 -5.47 6.14
CA ASN A 100 -13.04 -6.38 7.16
C ASN A 100 -12.12 -7.60 7.39
N GLY A 101 -10.80 -7.41 7.37
CA GLY A 101 -9.80 -8.46 7.54
C GLY A 101 -9.48 -9.28 6.28
N LYS A 102 -10.19 -9.07 5.17
CA LYS A 102 -10.00 -9.80 3.90
C LYS A 102 -9.08 -9.03 2.96
N GLN A 103 -8.11 -9.70 2.37
CA GLN A 103 -7.21 -9.08 1.40
C GLN A 103 -7.95 -8.63 0.14
N THR A 104 -7.68 -7.41 -0.33
CA THR A 104 -8.33 -6.87 -1.54
C THR A 104 -7.73 -7.44 -2.82
N TYR A 105 -6.47 -7.89 -2.77
CA TYR A 105 -5.67 -8.28 -3.94
C TYR A 105 -5.61 -7.19 -5.02
N LEU A 106 -5.98 -5.95 -4.69
CA LEU A 106 -5.93 -4.78 -5.55
C LEU A 106 -4.69 -3.95 -5.23
N THR A 107 -4.08 -3.39 -6.26
CA THR A 107 -2.93 -2.48 -6.16
C THR A 107 -3.14 -1.31 -7.11
N GLY A 108 -2.35 -0.26 -6.93
CA GLY A 108 -2.30 0.85 -7.87
C GLY A 108 -3.66 1.53 -8.09
N THR A 109 -3.90 1.91 -9.34
CA THR A 109 -5.11 2.64 -9.77
C THR A 109 -6.39 1.85 -9.55
N SER A 110 -6.33 0.51 -9.64
CA SER A 110 -7.46 -0.38 -9.35
C SER A 110 -7.91 -0.31 -7.90
N LEU A 111 -6.94 -0.29 -6.98
CA LEU A 111 -7.22 -0.10 -5.55
C LEU A 111 -7.82 1.28 -5.29
N VAL A 112 -7.25 2.32 -5.88
CA VAL A 112 -7.75 3.69 -5.77
C VAL A 112 -9.19 3.80 -6.28
N GLY A 113 -9.49 3.21 -7.43
CA GLY A 113 -10.84 3.16 -8.00
C GLY A 113 -11.84 2.49 -7.06
N TYR A 114 -11.46 1.35 -6.52
CA TYR A 114 -12.27 0.62 -5.56
C TYR A 114 -12.48 1.41 -4.25
N LEU A 115 -11.44 1.99 -3.67
CA LEU A 115 -11.54 2.80 -2.45
C LEU A 115 -12.39 4.06 -2.64
N LYS A 116 -12.37 4.65 -3.84
CA LYS A 116 -13.25 5.78 -4.20
C LYS A 116 -14.72 5.37 -4.30
N SER A 117 -15.01 4.13 -4.65
CA SER A 117 -16.39 3.62 -4.71
C SER A 117 -17.01 3.39 -3.33
N ILE A 118 -16.22 3.28 -2.26
CA ILE A 118 -16.69 3.07 -0.89
C ILE A 118 -16.91 4.42 -0.21
N PRO A 119 -18.17 4.79 0.14
CA PRO A 119 -18.43 6.03 0.84
C PRO A 119 -17.76 6.07 2.21
N ALA A 120 -17.18 7.21 2.59
CA ALA A 120 -16.59 7.41 3.91
C ALA A 120 -17.60 7.17 5.04
N SER A 121 -18.88 7.48 4.82
CA SER A 121 -19.96 7.22 5.77
C SER A 121 -20.19 5.75 6.08
N SER A 122 -19.73 4.84 5.23
CA SER A 122 -19.77 3.38 5.44
C SER A 122 -18.63 2.85 6.30
N LEU A 123 -17.61 3.68 6.59
CA LEU A 123 -16.50 3.29 7.42
C LEU A 123 -16.89 3.21 8.90
N GLU A 124 -16.52 2.14 9.57
CA GLU A 124 -16.50 2.02 11.02
C GLU A 124 -15.17 2.52 11.57
N SER A 125 -14.05 1.96 11.06
CA SER A 125 -12.69 2.33 11.42
C SER A 125 -11.70 1.96 10.32
N ILE A 126 -10.49 2.52 10.42
CA ILE A 126 -9.31 2.12 9.65
C ILE A 126 -8.24 1.74 10.68
N ASP A 127 -7.79 0.49 10.65
CA ASP A 127 -6.76 -0.02 11.55
C ASP A 127 -5.41 -0.03 10.83
N LEU A 128 -4.42 0.70 11.37
CA LEU A 128 -3.07 0.81 10.84
C LEU A 128 -2.12 -0.04 11.69
N MET A 129 -1.50 -1.05 11.09
CA MET A 129 -0.59 -1.98 11.74
C MET A 129 0.77 -1.95 11.06
N THR A 130 1.77 -1.32 11.68
CA THR A 130 3.17 -1.32 11.17
C THR A 130 3.85 -2.67 11.38
N ILE A 131 3.49 -3.36 12.46
CA ILE A 131 3.87 -4.74 12.78
C ILE A 131 2.54 -5.49 13.03
N PRO A 132 2.02 -6.26 12.06
CA PRO A 132 0.78 -7.00 12.22
C PRO A 132 0.94 -8.23 13.15
N PRO A 133 -0.09 -8.59 13.95
CA PRO A 133 -0.11 -9.82 14.77
C PRO A 133 -0.02 -11.12 13.95
N ALA A 134 0.21 -12.25 14.63
CA ALA A 134 0.47 -13.56 14.01
C ALA A 134 -0.66 -14.09 13.11
N LYS A 135 -1.92 -13.67 13.35
CA LYS A 135 -3.06 -14.03 12.48
C LYS A 135 -3.01 -13.46 11.07
N TRP A 136 -2.27 -12.38 10.88
CA TRP A 136 -2.05 -11.83 9.55
C TRP A 136 -0.97 -12.63 8.83
N SER A 137 -1.06 -12.70 7.50
CA SER A 137 0.01 -13.31 6.70
C SER A 137 1.36 -12.73 7.11
N ALA A 138 2.39 -13.57 7.23
CA ALA A 138 3.75 -13.09 7.46
C ALA A 138 4.30 -12.28 6.27
N GLU A 139 3.65 -12.34 5.11
CA GLU A 139 3.94 -11.57 3.90
C GLU A 139 3.70 -10.07 4.10
N GLY A 140 4.52 -9.22 3.47
CA GLY A 140 4.38 -7.76 3.44
C GLY A 140 5.19 -7.05 4.51
N ALA A 141 6.30 -6.44 4.09
CA ALA A 141 7.20 -5.69 4.98
C ALA A 141 6.63 -4.33 5.41
N GLY A 142 5.69 -3.76 4.66
CA GLY A 142 5.13 -2.42 4.90
C GLY A 142 4.02 -2.34 5.94
N GLY A 143 3.56 -3.48 6.45
CA GLY A 143 2.44 -3.52 7.40
C GLY A 143 1.08 -3.78 6.76
N VAL A 144 0.01 -3.54 7.51
CA VAL A 144 -1.39 -3.76 7.09
C VAL A 144 -2.23 -2.51 7.35
N ILE A 145 -3.08 -2.14 6.39
CA ILE A 145 -4.18 -1.19 6.56
C ILE A 145 -5.48 -1.97 6.42
N ASP A 146 -6.19 -2.16 7.53
CA ASP A 146 -7.49 -2.85 7.55
C ASP A 146 -8.64 -1.84 7.61
N ILE A 147 -9.42 -1.78 6.55
CA ILE A 147 -10.58 -0.90 6.40
C ILE A 147 -11.81 -1.65 6.88
N ARG A 148 -12.36 -1.22 8.01
CA ARG A 148 -13.54 -1.83 8.61
C ARG A 148 -14.79 -1.08 8.20
N LEU A 149 -15.72 -1.79 7.60
CA LEU A 149 -17.01 -1.26 7.21
C LEU A 149 -18.04 -1.55 8.30
N LYS A 150 -18.98 -0.62 8.47
CA LYS A 150 -20.11 -0.79 9.40
C LYS A 150 -20.90 -2.04 9.03
N LYS A 151 -21.13 -2.90 10.01
CA LYS A 151 -21.97 -4.10 9.87
C LYS A 151 -23.48 -3.75 10.02
N ASP A 152 -23.90 -2.55 9.63
CA ASP A 152 -25.31 -2.14 9.73
C ASP A 152 -26.13 -2.97 8.74
N VAL A 153 -27.18 -3.63 9.25
CA VAL A 153 -28.24 -4.21 8.43
C VAL A 153 -29.07 -3.06 7.90
N LEU A 154 -28.64 -2.51 6.80
CA LEU A 154 -29.42 -1.50 6.08
C LEU A 154 -30.70 -2.18 5.59
N LYS A 155 -31.87 -1.66 5.99
CA LYS A 155 -33.13 -1.98 5.31
C LYS A 155 -33.33 -0.93 4.24
N GLY A 156 -33.39 -1.38 2.98
CA GLY A 156 -33.62 -0.51 1.83
C GLY A 156 -32.41 -0.41 0.92
N LEU A 157 -32.49 0.49 -0.03
CA LEU A 157 -31.48 0.75 -1.04
C LEU A 157 -30.64 1.98 -0.69
N LYS A 158 -29.32 1.86 -0.77
CA LYS A 158 -28.36 2.95 -0.73
C LYS A 158 -27.45 2.83 -1.94
N GLY A 159 -27.19 3.96 -2.59
CA GLY A 159 -26.26 4.01 -3.70
C GLY A 159 -25.33 5.20 -3.62
N ASN A 160 -24.23 5.09 -4.33
CA ASN A 160 -23.27 6.18 -4.51
C ASN A 160 -22.82 6.20 -5.97
N VAL A 161 -22.84 7.37 -6.59
CA VAL A 161 -22.26 7.64 -7.91
C VAL A 161 -21.12 8.61 -7.72
N PHE A 162 -19.97 8.28 -8.27
CA PHE A 162 -18.85 9.21 -8.35
C PHE A 162 -18.41 9.39 -9.79
N LEU A 163 -18.12 10.63 -10.17
CA LEU A 163 -17.61 11.01 -11.47
C LEU A 163 -16.38 11.89 -11.26
N GLY A 164 -15.26 11.49 -11.83
CA GLY A 164 -14.00 12.20 -11.73
C GLY A 164 -13.40 12.41 -13.12
N ALA A 165 -13.08 13.66 -13.43
CA ALA A 165 -12.30 14.02 -14.60
C ALA A 165 -11.11 14.88 -14.16
N SER A 166 -9.94 14.62 -14.71
CA SER A 166 -8.75 15.40 -14.41
C SER A 166 -7.86 15.51 -15.65
N LYS A 167 -7.09 16.58 -15.71
CA LYS A 167 -6.20 16.90 -16.81
C LYS A 167 -4.85 17.36 -16.26
N GLY A 168 -3.80 16.68 -16.65
CA GLY A 168 -2.44 17.19 -16.65
C GLY A 168 -2.09 17.63 -18.06
N ARG A 169 -1.03 17.07 -18.64
CA ARG A 169 -0.81 17.12 -20.10
C ARG A 169 -1.86 16.25 -20.82
N LEU A 170 -2.22 15.12 -20.22
CA LEU A 170 -3.19 14.15 -20.76
C LEU A 170 -4.41 13.99 -19.83
N TRP A 171 -5.54 13.56 -20.41
CA TRP A 171 -6.79 13.36 -19.70
C TRP A 171 -6.80 12.06 -18.88
N LYS A 172 -7.48 12.13 -17.74
CA LYS A 172 -7.71 11.01 -16.83
C LYS A 172 -9.17 11.04 -16.35
N TYR A 173 -9.83 9.89 -16.35
CA TYR A 173 -11.22 9.73 -15.90
C TYR A 173 -11.32 8.59 -14.90
N ASN A 174 -12.15 8.74 -13.88
CA ASN A 174 -12.44 7.69 -12.93
C ASN A 174 -13.89 7.82 -12.46
N ASN A 175 -14.74 6.93 -12.93
CA ASN A 175 -16.19 6.98 -12.74
C ASN A 175 -16.67 5.65 -12.15
N GLY A 176 -17.72 5.69 -11.34
CA GLY A 176 -18.27 4.45 -10.83
C GLY A 176 -19.57 4.63 -10.07
N VAL A 177 -20.18 3.50 -9.81
CA VAL A 177 -21.41 3.36 -9.05
C VAL A 177 -21.25 2.25 -8.03
N SER A 178 -21.77 2.45 -6.84
CA SER A 178 -21.94 1.37 -5.86
C SER A 178 -23.38 1.36 -5.36
N LEU A 179 -23.91 0.16 -5.20
CA LEU A 179 -25.26 -0.09 -4.71
C LEU A 179 -25.21 -1.06 -3.54
N GLN A 180 -25.97 -0.79 -2.52
CA GLN A 180 -26.14 -1.63 -1.36
C GLN A 180 -27.64 -1.78 -1.09
N TYR A 181 -28.12 -3.01 -1.07
CA TYR A 181 -29.50 -3.33 -0.81
C TYR A 181 -29.61 -4.31 0.33
N GLY A 182 -30.35 -3.94 1.38
CA GLY A 182 -30.50 -4.73 2.59
C GLY A 182 -31.94 -5.14 2.85
N MET A 183 -32.12 -6.41 3.17
CA MET A 183 -33.35 -7.03 3.67
C MET A 183 -33.09 -7.60 5.08
N LYS A 184 -34.10 -8.21 5.70
CA LYS A 184 -33.98 -8.73 7.09
C LYS A 184 -32.78 -9.68 7.29
N ARG A 185 -32.55 -10.60 6.36
CA ARG A 185 -31.49 -11.63 6.42
C ARG A 185 -30.46 -11.52 5.30
N TRP A 186 -30.75 -10.78 4.23
CA TRP A 186 -29.91 -10.66 3.06
C TRP A 186 -29.37 -9.24 2.92
N SER A 187 -28.14 -9.10 2.51
CA SER A 187 -27.63 -7.86 1.97
C SER A 187 -26.85 -8.12 0.70
N LEU A 188 -27.13 -7.31 -0.32
CA LEU A 188 -26.45 -7.33 -1.60
C LEU A 188 -25.61 -6.08 -1.70
N ASN A 189 -24.36 -6.24 -2.12
CA ASN A 189 -23.43 -5.14 -2.36
C ASN A 189 -22.91 -5.28 -3.77
N SER A 190 -23.03 -4.24 -4.58
CA SER A 190 -22.44 -4.22 -5.92
C SER A 190 -21.64 -2.93 -6.08
N SER A 191 -20.54 -3.00 -6.80
CA SER A 191 -19.82 -1.82 -7.26
C SER A 191 -19.27 -2.07 -8.65
N PHE A 192 -19.28 -1.02 -9.44
CA PHE A 192 -18.75 -1.01 -10.79
C PHE A 192 -18.00 0.30 -10.99
N SER A 193 -16.79 0.25 -11.54
CA SER A 193 -16.01 1.43 -11.87
C SER A 193 -15.25 1.26 -13.17
N VAL A 194 -15.12 2.35 -13.88
CA VAL A 194 -14.31 2.48 -15.10
C VAL A 194 -13.33 3.62 -14.89
N ALA A 195 -12.07 3.36 -15.14
CA ALA A 195 -11.02 4.37 -15.12
C ALA A 195 -10.25 4.36 -16.43
N ARG A 196 -9.85 5.53 -16.88
CA ARG A 196 -8.87 5.73 -17.95
C ARG A 196 -7.83 6.72 -17.47
N SER A 197 -6.57 6.33 -17.56
CA SER A 197 -5.44 7.17 -17.18
C SER A 197 -4.43 7.19 -18.32
N SER A 198 -4.17 8.36 -18.86
CA SER A 198 -3.10 8.57 -19.83
C SER A 198 -1.98 9.36 -19.16
N ASN A 199 -0.75 8.90 -19.25
CA ASN A 199 0.42 9.55 -18.67
C ASN A 199 1.52 9.65 -19.71
N TYR A 200 2.43 10.63 -19.54
CA TYR A 200 3.65 10.72 -20.29
C TYR A 200 4.86 10.68 -19.37
N PHE A 201 5.97 10.21 -19.92
CA PHE A 201 7.28 10.18 -19.28
C PHE A 201 8.29 10.69 -20.31
N ASP A 202 8.99 11.76 -19.97
CA ASP A 202 10.15 12.22 -20.71
C ASP A 202 11.39 11.89 -19.90
N VAL A 203 12.22 10.97 -20.40
CA VAL A 203 13.42 10.46 -19.70
C VAL A 203 14.65 10.92 -20.43
N ASP A 204 15.50 11.66 -19.71
CA ASP A 204 16.84 12.02 -20.13
C ASP A 204 17.82 11.24 -19.25
N ARG A 205 18.64 10.38 -19.88
CA ARG A 205 19.57 9.49 -19.18
C ARG A 205 20.94 9.55 -19.81
N LYS A 206 21.95 9.67 -18.99
CA LYS A 206 23.36 9.58 -19.37
C LYS A 206 23.98 8.38 -18.66
N ARG A 207 24.60 7.49 -19.43
CA ARG A 207 25.37 6.35 -18.92
C ARG A 207 26.84 6.61 -19.24
N GLU A 208 27.67 6.57 -18.22
CA GLU A 208 29.11 6.73 -18.31
C GLU A 208 29.76 5.40 -17.94
N LEU A 209 30.61 4.86 -18.82
CA LEU A 209 31.30 3.61 -18.63
C LEU A 209 32.81 3.84 -18.72
N ALA A 210 33.50 3.36 -17.68
CA ALA A 210 34.96 3.22 -17.72
C ALA A 210 35.30 1.77 -18.09
N TYR A 211 35.62 1.49 -19.33
CA TYR A 211 35.95 0.14 -19.82
C TYR A 211 37.41 -0.22 -19.54
N SER A 212 38.30 0.77 -19.54
CA SER A 212 39.72 0.70 -19.14
C SER A 212 40.17 2.08 -18.69
N GLU A 213 41.42 2.19 -18.20
CA GLU A 213 41.98 3.48 -17.78
C GLU A 213 41.97 4.54 -18.89
N ASN A 214 41.89 4.11 -20.16
CA ASN A 214 42.03 4.98 -21.33
C ASN A 214 40.81 5.03 -22.26
N VAL A 215 39.71 4.29 -21.97
CA VAL A 215 38.53 4.26 -22.84
C VAL A 215 37.26 4.59 -22.06
N HIS A 216 36.69 5.74 -22.40
CA HIS A 216 35.44 6.24 -21.79
C HIS A 216 34.30 6.17 -22.81
N TYR A 217 33.30 5.38 -22.51
CA TYR A 217 32.06 5.34 -23.30
C TYR A 217 30.99 6.18 -22.62
N VAL A 218 30.21 6.88 -23.41
CA VAL A 218 29.05 7.64 -22.98
C VAL A 218 27.87 7.27 -23.86
N ILE A 219 26.75 6.86 -23.25
CA ILE A 219 25.48 6.65 -23.92
C ILE A 219 24.51 7.72 -23.44
N GLY A 220 24.17 8.67 -24.31
CA GLY A 220 23.08 9.61 -24.13
C GLY A 220 21.78 8.96 -24.58
N GLN A 221 20.75 9.00 -23.74
CA GLN A 221 19.45 8.38 -24.03
C GLN A 221 18.31 9.37 -23.77
N LEU A 222 17.49 9.60 -24.79
CA LEU A 222 16.28 10.40 -24.72
C LEU A 222 15.07 9.51 -25.03
N ASN A 223 14.19 9.32 -24.05
CA ASN A 223 12.98 8.53 -24.20
C ASN A 223 11.74 9.39 -24.02
N LYS A 224 10.76 9.22 -24.89
CA LYS A 224 9.41 9.77 -24.74
C LYS A 224 8.42 8.64 -24.74
N GLU A 225 7.76 8.45 -23.61
CA GLU A 225 6.81 7.37 -23.42
C GLU A 225 5.42 7.95 -23.12
N THR A 226 4.42 7.39 -23.76
CA THR A 226 3.01 7.66 -23.42
C THR A 226 2.34 6.36 -23.13
N ASN A 227 1.79 6.23 -21.93
CA ASN A 227 1.02 5.05 -21.57
C ASN A 227 -0.47 5.39 -21.36
N ASN A 228 -1.32 4.45 -21.76
CA ASN A 228 -2.77 4.49 -21.60
C ASN A 228 -3.19 3.25 -20.82
N THR A 229 -3.85 3.47 -19.70
CA THR A 229 -4.42 2.41 -18.88
C THR A 229 -5.94 2.56 -18.87
N GLN A 230 -6.66 1.49 -19.27
CA GLN A 230 -8.11 1.41 -19.17
C GLN A 230 -8.47 0.30 -18.20
N GLU A 231 -9.17 0.65 -17.13
CA GLU A 231 -9.55 -0.29 -16.08
C GLU A 231 -11.07 -0.39 -15.97
N LEU A 232 -11.53 -1.61 -15.80
CA LEU A 232 -12.90 -1.95 -15.47
C LEU A 232 -12.88 -2.84 -14.23
N ASN A 233 -13.51 -2.37 -13.16
CA ASN A 233 -13.66 -3.13 -11.92
C ASN A 233 -15.13 -3.41 -11.67
N GLY A 234 -15.44 -4.66 -11.34
CA GLY A 234 -16.75 -5.12 -10.91
C GLY A 234 -16.65 -5.90 -9.61
N ARG A 235 -17.55 -5.65 -8.68
CA ARG A 235 -17.73 -6.46 -7.48
C ARG A 235 -19.18 -6.74 -7.23
N LEU A 236 -19.48 -7.99 -6.88
CA LEU A 236 -20.77 -8.44 -6.37
C LEU A 236 -20.53 -9.18 -5.06
N GLY A 237 -21.29 -8.83 -4.03
CA GLY A 237 -21.23 -9.47 -2.73
C GLY A 237 -22.65 -9.74 -2.22
N MET A 238 -22.86 -10.91 -1.69
CA MET A 238 -24.12 -11.34 -1.10
C MET A 238 -23.83 -11.89 0.29
N ASN A 239 -24.42 -11.28 1.29
CA ASN A 239 -24.33 -11.74 2.67
C ASN A 239 -25.70 -12.29 3.11
N TYR A 240 -25.69 -13.47 3.69
CA TYR A 240 -26.86 -14.11 4.30
C TYR A 240 -26.62 -14.30 5.78
N ARG A 241 -27.50 -13.71 6.59
CA ARG A 241 -27.53 -13.91 8.04
C ARG A 241 -28.35 -15.16 8.34
N ILE A 242 -27.69 -16.24 8.78
CA ILE A 242 -28.31 -17.49 9.16
C ILE A 242 -29.16 -17.26 10.43
N ASP A 243 -28.52 -16.65 11.45
CA ASP A 243 -29.14 -16.29 12.73
C ASP A 243 -28.50 -14.99 13.30
N LYS A 244 -28.65 -14.72 14.61
CA LYS A 244 -28.07 -13.55 15.27
C LYS A 244 -26.54 -13.62 15.41
N GLN A 245 -25.97 -14.81 15.35
CA GLN A 245 -24.58 -15.14 15.63
C GLN A 245 -23.79 -15.47 14.38
N SER A 246 -24.46 -15.99 13.34
CA SER A 246 -23.81 -16.58 12.16
C SER A 246 -24.21 -15.88 10.87
N SER A 247 -23.23 -15.69 9.98
CA SER A 247 -23.45 -15.19 8.62
C SER A 247 -22.52 -15.85 7.61
N VAL A 248 -22.99 -15.96 6.37
CA VAL A 248 -22.21 -16.39 5.21
C VAL A 248 -22.19 -15.27 4.19
N GLU A 249 -21.01 -14.98 3.65
CA GLU A 249 -20.82 -14.01 2.57
C GLU A 249 -20.17 -14.68 1.36
N LEU A 250 -20.78 -14.54 0.21
CA LEU A 250 -20.17 -14.87 -1.08
C LEU A 250 -19.84 -13.57 -1.80
N SER A 251 -18.62 -13.43 -2.27
CA SER A 251 -18.20 -12.28 -3.07
C SER A 251 -17.45 -12.69 -4.32
N TRP A 252 -17.73 -11.99 -5.41
CA TRP A 252 -17.04 -12.10 -6.68
C TRP A 252 -16.48 -10.75 -7.07
N ASN A 253 -15.21 -10.73 -7.50
CA ASN A 253 -14.55 -9.54 -7.97
C ASN A 253 -13.94 -9.81 -9.35
N TYR A 254 -14.15 -8.88 -10.26
CA TYR A 254 -13.60 -8.88 -11.60
C TYR A 254 -12.79 -7.61 -11.85
N LEU A 255 -11.60 -7.77 -12.42
CA LEU A 255 -10.77 -6.67 -12.92
C LEU A 255 -10.35 -6.98 -14.35
N ARG A 256 -10.55 -6.03 -15.24
CA ARG A 256 -9.90 -5.96 -16.55
C ARG A 256 -9.08 -4.70 -16.61
N ASN A 257 -7.81 -4.84 -16.99
CA ASN A 257 -6.90 -3.72 -17.19
C ASN A 257 -6.27 -3.87 -18.58
N ASN A 258 -6.49 -2.91 -19.47
CA ASN A 258 -5.81 -2.82 -20.74
C ASN A 258 -4.73 -1.73 -20.62
N TYR A 259 -3.48 -2.15 -20.63
CA TYR A 259 -2.33 -1.26 -20.64
C TYR A 259 -1.74 -1.21 -22.04
N GLU A 260 -1.52 -0.01 -22.56
CA GLU A 260 -0.84 0.26 -23.83
C GLU A 260 0.22 1.33 -23.58
N GLU A 261 1.41 1.13 -24.17
CA GLU A 261 2.52 2.06 -24.10
C GLU A 261 3.11 2.25 -25.50
N ILE A 262 3.30 3.51 -25.84
CA ILE A 262 4.03 3.90 -27.05
C ILE A 262 5.29 4.63 -26.59
N GLY A 263 6.44 4.09 -26.93
CA GLY A 263 7.75 4.66 -26.61
C GLY A 263 8.51 5.05 -27.87
N VAL A 264 9.20 6.18 -27.80
CA VAL A 264 10.19 6.63 -28.80
C VAL A 264 11.51 6.82 -28.05
N TYR A 265 12.54 6.17 -28.51
CA TYR A 265 13.83 6.09 -27.86
C TYR A 265 14.92 6.54 -28.82
N GLN A 266 15.85 7.36 -28.35
CA GLN A 266 17.06 7.74 -29.08
C GLN A 266 18.26 7.49 -28.17
N ASN A 267 19.21 6.70 -28.63
CA ASN A 267 20.45 6.38 -27.94
C ASN A 267 21.62 6.80 -28.79
N ASP A 268 22.46 7.69 -28.27
CA ASP A 268 23.68 8.16 -28.91
C ASP A 268 24.91 7.59 -28.18
N PHE A 269 25.64 6.73 -28.83
CA PHE A 269 26.84 6.10 -28.30
C PHE A 269 28.10 6.84 -28.75
N SER A 270 28.87 7.30 -27.76
CA SER A 270 30.14 8.00 -28.00
C SER A 270 31.29 7.28 -27.30
N ALA A 271 32.44 7.24 -27.95
CA ALA A 271 33.70 6.78 -27.39
C ALA A 271 34.71 7.93 -27.43
N ASP A 272 35.33 8.21 -26.31
CA ASP A 272 36.33 9.28 -26.14
C ASP A 272 35.88 10.64 -26.74
N GLY A 273 34.62 10.98 -26.44
CA GLY A 273 33.99 12.25 -26.86
C GLY A 273 33.55 12.28 -28.33
N THR A 274 33.78 11.21 -29.11
CA THR A 274 33.37 11.13 -30.50
C THR A 274 32.15 10.25 -30.68
N LEU A 275 31.09 10.77 -31.32
CA LEU A 275 29.87 10.00 -31.64
C LEU A 275 30.21 8.88 -32.63
N LYS A 276 29.92 7.64 -32.24
CA LYS A 276 30.19 6.43 -33.01
C LYS A 276 28.95 5.85 -33.67
N GLN A 277 27.80 5.95 -32.96
CA GLN A 277 26.55 5.33 -33.40
C GLN A 277 25.36 6.06 -32.81
N SER A 278 24.29 6.20 -33.57
CA SER A 278 22.98 6.64 -33.10
C SER A 278 21.92 5.60 -33.41
N THR A 279 21.08 5.33 -32.43
CA THR A 279 20.00 4.35 -32.52
C THR A 279 18.67 5.01 -32.23
N ALA A 280 17.74 4.95 -33.18
CA ALA A 280 16.35 5.41 -32.99
C ALA A 280 15.41 4.21 -32.95
N SER A 281 14.55 4.13 -31.92
CA SER A 281 13.64 3.00 -31.75
C SER A 281 12.24 3.47 -31.45
N THR A 282 11.26 2.68 -31.91
CA THR A 282 9.85 2.82 -31.51
C THR A 282 9.35 1.53 -30.94
N SER A 283 8.69 1.60 -29.80
CA SER A 283 8.07 0.46 -29.11
C SER A 283 6.57 0.64 -29.00
N ASN A 284 5.82 -0.38 -29.32
CA ASN A 284 4.37 -0.47 -29.07
C ASN A 284 4.14 -1.69 -28.18
N LEU A 285 3.81 -1.44 -26.91
CA LEU A 285 3.57 -2.46 -25.91
C LEU A 285 2.09 -2.51 -25.55
N ARG A 286 1.52 -3.72 -25.55
CA ARG A 286 0.16 -4.01 -25.06
C ARG A 286 0.20 -5.10 -24.01
N ASN A 287 -0.51 -4.88 -22.91
CA ASN A 287 -0.58 -5.85 -21.82
C ASN A 287 -2.01 -5.91 -21.23
N PRO A 288 -2.97 -6.54 -21.95
CA PRO A 288 -4.28 -6.81 -21.39
C PRO A 288 -4.17 -7.81 -20.22
N LEU A 289 -4.86 -7.49 -19.13
CA LEU A 289 -4.87 -8.24 -17.89
C LEU A 289 -6.32 -8.50 -17.48
N HIS A 290 -6.60 -9.72 -17.05
CA HIS A 290 -7.87 -10.15 -16.47
C HIS A 290 -7.62 -10.80 -15.11
N ARG A 291 -8.47 -10.46 -14.14
CA ARG A 291 -8.45 -11.11 -12.83
C ARG A 291 -9.88 -11.38 -12.37
N ASN A 292 -10.12 -12.60 -11.98
CA ASN A 292 -11.33 -13.05 -11.33
C ASN A 292 -11.00 -13.58 -9.94
N SER A 293 -11.77 -13.23 -8.94
CA SER A 293 -11.66 -13.83 -7.62
C SER A 293 -13.03 -14.08 -7.00
N ILE A 294 -13.16 -15.22 -6.34
CA ILE A 294 -14.33 -15.65 -5.59
C ILE A 294 -13.88 -15.89 -4.15
N ASN A 295 -14.62 -15.35 -3.20
CA ASN A 295 -14.41 -15.60 -1.77
C ASN A 295 -15.74 -16.05 -1.14
N LEU A 296 -15.69 -17.14 -0.39
CA LEU A 296 -16.75 -17.59 0.49
C LEU A 296 -16.27 -17.44 1.93
N HIS A 297 -17.03 -16.70 2.73
CA HIS A 297 -16.70 -16.40 4.11
C HIS A 297 -17.83 -16.80 5.05
N TYR A 298 -17.48 -17.49 6.12
CA TYR A 298 -18.37 -17.80 7.24
C TYR A 298 -17.88 -17.07 8.50
N ASP A 299 -18.78 -16.41 9.21
CA ASP A 299 -18.50 -15.68 10.45
C ASP A 299 -19.51 -16.13 11.52
N PHE A 300 -18.97 -16.55 12.68
CA PHE A 300 -19.73 -16.90 13.87
C PHE A 300 -19.22 -16.10 15.06
N ALA A 301 -20.13 -15.46 15.80
CA ALA A 301 -19.82 -14.75 17.06
C ALA A 301 -20.80 -15.21 18.14
N GLY A 302 -20.30 -15.82 19.20
CA GLY A 302 -21.10 -16.27 20.34
C GLY A 302 -21.84 -15.11 21.04
N GLU A 303 -22.89 -15.41 21.79
CA GLU A 303 -23.83 -14.42 22.37
C GLU A 303 -23.12 -13.28 23.13
N ASN A 304 -22.13 -13.60 23.93
CA ASN A 304 -21.34 -12.62 24.72
C ASN A 304 -20.07 -12.15 24.01
N LYS A 305 -19.92 -12.44 22.71
CA LYS A 305 -18.69 -12.16 21.93
C LYS A 305 -17.41 -12.74 22.57
N ASN A 306 -17.56 -13.73 23.45
CA ASN A 306 -16.44 -14.41 24.11
C ASN A 306 -15.78 -15.46 23.20
N LYS A 307 -16.46 -15.83 22.10
CA LYS A 307 -16.00 -16.81 21.12
C LYS A 307 -16.37 -16.31 19.74
N ALA A 308 -15.39 -16.37 18.83
CA ALA A 308 -15.63 -16.11 17.41
C ALA A 308 -14.92 -17.19 16.58
N LEU A 309 -15.52 -17.53 15.45
CA LEU A 309 -14.99 -18.47 14.47
C LEU A 309 -15.21 -17.88 13.08
N GLN A 310 -14.16 -17.91 12.26
CA GLN A 310 -14.21 -17.42 10.88
C GLN A 310 -13.58 -18.46 9.96
N PHE A 311 -14.19 -18.67 8.81
CA PHE A 311 -13.64 -19.50 7.73
C PHE A 311 -13.70 -18.73 6.43
N ASP A 312 -12.59 -18.78 5.69
CA ASP A 312 -12.47 -18.22 4.36
C ASP A 312 -12.04 -19.28 3.37
N PHE A 313 -12.67 -19.26 2.21
CA PHE A 313 -12.27 -20.00 1.03
C PHE A 313 -12.10 -19.01 -0.11
N ASP A 314 -10.91 -18.98 -0.71
CA ASP A 314 -10.54 -18.05 -1.77
C ASP A 314 -10.11 -18.79 -3.03
N TYR A 315 -10.63 -18.36 -4.18
CA TYR A 315 -10.11 -18.72 -5.50
C TYR A 315 -9.82 -17.45 -6.28
N LEU A 316 -8.64 -17.37 -6.88
CA LEU A 316 -8.22 -16.26 -7.73
C LEU A 316 -7.56 -16.80 -8.99
N ARG A 317 -8.00 -16.30 -10.15
CA ARG A 317 -7.34 -16.48 -11.44
C ARG A 317 -6.95 -15.14 -12.00
N TYR A 318 -5.66 -15.02 -12.32
CA TYR A 318 -5.03 -13.88 -12.99
C TYR A 318 -4.48 -14.34 -14.32
N SER A 319 -4.67 -13.56 -15.39
CA SER A 319 -4.05 -13.79 -16.69
C SER A 319 -3.69 -12.46 -17.35
N SER A 320 -2.54 -12.40 -17.98
CA SER A 320 -2.10 -11.27 -18.81
C SER A 320 -1.34 -11.78 -20.02
N ILE A 321 -1.28 -10.96 -21.07
CA ILE A 321 -0.52 -11.26 -22.28
C ILE A 321 0.25 -10.00 -22.65
N ARG A 322 1.56 -9.99 -22.40
CA ARG A 322 2.42 -8.86 -22.80
C ARG A 322 2.89 -9.08 -24.26
N LYS A 323 2.48 -8.19 -25.14
CA LYS A 323 2.90 -8.15 -26.54
C LYS A 323 3.66 -6.87 -26.80
N GLN A 324 4.79 -6.96 -27.47
CA GLN A 324 5.61 -5.80 -27.80
C GLN A 324 6.12 -5.91 -29.23
N ASP A 325 5.97 -4.82 -29.96
CA ASP A 325 6.58 -4.60 -31.27
C ASP A 325 7.64 -3.50 -31.11
N LEU A 326 8.91 -3.84 -31.35
CA LEU A 326 10.05 -2.94 -31.25
C LEU A 326 10.70 -2.83 -32.62
N LYS A 327 10.74 -1.62 -33.16
CA LYS A 327 11.44 -1.30 -34.41
C LYS A 327 12.63 -0.41 -34.11
N THR A 328 13.78 -0.80 -34.55
CA THR A 328 15.08 -0.14 -34.33
C THR A 328 15.75 0.19 -35.60
N ARG A 329 16.31 1.40 -35.69
CA ARG A 329 17.17 1.89 -36.78
C ARG A 329 18.48 2.33 -36.15
N THR A 330 19.60 1.76 -36.65
CA THR A 330 20.95 2.06 -36.18
C THR A 330 21.77 2.67 -37.31
N VAL A 331 22.36 3.85 -37.03
CA VAL A 331 23.19 4.60 -37.95
C VAL A 331 24.62 4.67 -37.39
N PRO A 332 25.59 3.96 -37.96
CA PRO A 332 27.00 4.11 -37.60
C PRO A 332 27.60 5.37 -38.26
N PHE A 333 28.52 6.06 -37.56
CA PHE A 333 29.11 7.32 -38.06
C PHE A 333 30.54 7.21 -38.58
N PHE A 334 31.26 6.14 -38.24
CA PHE A 334 32.70 6.02 -38.54
C PHE A 334 33.09 4.61 -39.03
N SER A 335 32.24 3.95 -39.80
CA SER A 335 32.54 2.66 -40.41
C SER A 335 31.95 2.60 -41.80
N ASP A 336 32.49 1.74 -42.69
CA ASP A 336 31.86 1.37 -43.96
C ASP A 336 30.54 0.58 -43.74
N GLN A 337 30.08 0.49 -42.52
CA GLN A 337 28.85 -0.20 -42.18
C GLN A 337 27.63 0.64 -42.59
N GLN A 338 26.71 -0.03 -43.25
CA GLN A 338 25.44 0.57 -43.66
C GLN A 338 24.48 0.69 -42.48
N GLU A 339 23.50 1.56 -42.64
CA GLU A 339 22.35 1.65 -41.76
C GLU A 339 21.68 0.28 -41.57
N GLN A 340 21.38 -0.09 -40.33
CA GLN A 340 20.75 -1.36 -39.99
C GLN A 340 19.35 -1.11 -39.45
N GLN A 341 18.40 -1.94 -39.87
CA GLN A 341 17.05 -1.99 -39.26
C GLN A 341 16.86 -3.34 -38.58
N GLN A 342 16.19 -3.32 -37.44
CA GLN A 342 15.86 -4.51 -36.68
C GLN A 342 14.45 -4.42 -36.17
N PHE A 343 13.71 -5.51 -36.30
CA PHE A 343 12.37 -5.70 -35.76
C PHE A 343 12.42 -6.82 -34.74
N LEU A 344 11.78 -6.58 -33.59
CA LEU A 344 11.56 -7.56 -32.53
C LEU A 344 10.08 -7.59 -32.20
N HIS A 345 9.48 -8.76 -32.31
CA HIS A 345 8.14 -9.04 -31.79
C HIS A 345 8.24 -9.97 -30.58
N SER A 346 7.55 -9.68 -29.50
CA SER A 346 7.47 -10.57 -28.35
C SER A 346 6.03 -10.80 -27.93
N ASN A 347 5.73 -12.04 -27.52
CA ASN A 347 4.42 -12.46 -27.00
C ASN A 347 4.61 -13.31 -25.77
N ASN A 348 4.30 -12.73 -24.58
CA ASN A 348 4.62 -13.31 -23.30
C ASN A 348 3.33 -13.46 -22.45
N PRO A 349 2.54 -14.55 -22.64
CA PRO A 349 1.42 -14.87 -21.77
C PRO A 349 1.89 -15.26 -20.38
N PHE A 350 1.15 -14.83 -19.38
CA PHE A 350 1.38 -15.13 -17.97
C PHE A 350 0.07 -15.40 -17.25
N SER A 351 0.02 -16.45 -16.42
CA SER A 351 -1.15 -16.77 -15.63
C SER A 351 -0.78 -17.21 -14.21
N VAL A 352 -1.70 -16.96 -13.28
CA VAL A 352 -1.64 -17.42 -11.89
C VAL A 352 -3.01 -17.91 -11.47
N ASP A 353 -3.07 -19.14 -10.94
CA ASP A 353 -4.22 -19.69 -10.24
C ASP A 353 -3.87 -19.84 -8.76
N LEU A 354 -4.69 -19.29 -7.87
CA LEU A 354 -4.52 -19.35 -6.42
C LEU A 354 -5.78 -19.91 -5.78
N LEU A 355 -5.57 -20.91 -4.91
CA LEU A 355 -6.60 -21.50 -4.06
C LEU A 355 -6.14 -21.34 -2.61
N GLY A 356 -7.02 -20.83 -1.73
CA GLY A 356 -6.71 -20.59 -0.34
C GLY A 356 -7.84 -21.02 0.59
N ILE A 357 -7.48 -21.55 1.76
CA ILE A 357 -8.37 -21.77 2.89
C ILE A 357 -7.74 -21.17 4.15
N LYS A 358 -8.58 -20.56 4.99
CA LYS A 358 -8.17 -19.98 6.26
C LYS A 358 -9.24 -20.19 7.31
N GLY A 359 -8.82 -20.56 8.53
CA GLY A 359 -9.69 -20.65 9.69
C GLY A 359 -9.12 -19.87 10.85
N ASP A 360 -9.93 -19.00 11.47
CA ASP A 360 -9.59 -18.21 12.66
C ASP A 360 -10.53 -18.58 13.81
N PHE A 361 -9.98 -18.79 14.98
CA PHE A 361 -10.69 -19.01 16.22
C PHE A 361 -10.24 -18.00 17.26
N GLN A 362 -11.17 -17.31 17.90
CA GLN A 362 -10.90 -16.37 18.99
C GLN A 362 -11.72 -16.75 20.21
N ARG A 363 -11.11 -16.71 21.40
CA ARG A 363 -11.79 -16.95 22.66
C ARG A 363 -11.25 -16.05 23.77
N LYS A 364 -12.16 -15.41 24.51
CA LYS A 364 -11.86 -14.80 25.80
C LYS A 364 -11.97 -15.87 26.86
N LEU A 365 -10.87 -16.16 27.54
CA LEU A 365 -10.76 -17.17 28.58
C LEU A 365 -11.11 -16.59 29.94
N SER A 366 -10.78 -15.30 30.16
CA SER A 366 -11.19 -14.52 31.34
C SER A 366 -11.39 -13.05 30.96
N GLY A 367 -11.70 -12.20 31.93
CA GLY A 367 -11.79 -10.74 31.71
C GLY A 367 -10.46 -10.13 31.23
N SER A 368 -9.33 -10.70 31.65
CA SER A 368 -7.99 -10.20 31.35
C SER A 368 -7.22 -11.04 30.32
N PHE A 369 -7.67 -12.25 29.99
CA PHE A 369 -6.92 -13.17 29.12
C PHE A 369 -7.74 -13.63 27.92
N SER A 370 -7.17 -13.45 26.72
CA SER A 370 -7.76 -13.91 25.45
C SER A 370 -6.74 -14.63 24.60
N MET A 371 -7.24 -15.53 23.75
CA MET A 371 -6.48 -16.34 22.81
C MET A 371 -7.10 -16.23 21.42
N GLU A 372 -6.24 -16.10 20.41
CA GLU A 372 -6.58 -16.28 19.00
C GLU A 372 -5.72 -17.42 18.47
N ALA A 373 -6.28 -18.32 17.65
CA ALA A 373 -5.55 -19.38 16.98
C ALA A 373 -6.14 -19.60 15.59
N GLY A 374 -5.34 -20.11 14.66
CA GLY A 374 -5.85 -20.37 13.33
C GLY A 374 -4.87 -21.11 12.45
N PHE A 375 -5.35 -21.41 11.24
CA PHE A 375 -4.55 -22.04 10.19
C PHE A 375 -4.82 -21.38 8.84
N GLN A 376 -3.89 -21.57 7.91
CA GLN A 376 -4.00 -21.14 6.52
C GLN A 376 -3.30 -22.16 5.63
N ALA A 377 -3.92 -22.51 4.50
CA ALA A 377 -3.28 -23.31 3.47
C ALA A 377 -3.59 -22.71 2.10
N ASN A 378 -2.55 -22.50 1.30
CA ASN A 378 -2.65 -21.91 -0.02
C ASN A 378 -1.91 -22.80 -1.03
N ARG A 379 -2.49 -22.94 -2.22
CA ARG A 379 -1.80 -23.45 -3.40
C ARG A 379 -1.82 -22.38 -4.48
N SER A 380 -0.68 -22.03 -5.01
CA SER A 380 -0.58 -21.15 -6.18
C SER A 380 0.18 -21.86 -7.31
N GLN A 381 -0.31 -21.74 -8.52
CA GLN A 381 0.31 -22.25 -9.73
C GLN A 381 0.49 -21.10 -10.71
N ARG A 382 1.71 -20.95 -11.22
CA ARG A 382 2.12 -19.91 -12.13
C ARG A 382 2.66 -20.52 -13.41
N GLN A 383 2.35 -19.88 -14.52
CA GLN A 383 2.88 -20.27 -15.82
C GLN A 383 3.12 -19.05 -16.67
N SER A 384 4.29 -19.00 -17.31
CA SER A 384 4.60 -18.04 -18.37
C SER A 384 5.26 -18.75 -19.54
N TYR A 385 5.13 -18.13 -20.70
CA TYR A 385 5.79 -18.53 -21.94
C TYR A 385 6.39 -17.28 -22.57
N GLY A 386 7.66 -17.34 -22.95
CA GLY A 386 8.34 -16.28 -23.69
C GLY A 386 8.52 -16.72 -25.15
N HIS A 387 7.91 -15.98 -26.08
CA HIS A 387 8.07 -16.20 -27.51
C HIS A 387 8.55 -14.92 -28.19
N TYR A 388 9.57 -15.01 -28.99
CA TYR A 388 10.25 -13.88 -29.62
C TYR A 388 10.52 -14.16 -31.08
N GLN A 389 10.27 -13.14 -31.90
CA GLN A 389 10.61 -13.15 -33.32
C GLN A 389 11.52 -11.96 -33.66
N LYS A 390 12.51 -12.15 -34.47
CA LYS A 390 13.50 -11.13 -34.86
C LYS A 390 13.78 -11.16 -36.35
N GLY A 391 14.01 -9.99 -36.94
CA GLY A 391 14.35 -9.88 -38.34
C GLY A 391 14.82 -8.49 -38.74
N GLU A 392 15.44 -8.37 -39.89
CA GLU A 392 15.85 -7.09 -40.50
C GLU A 392 14.69 -6.43 -41.27
N LYS A 393 13.67 -7.20 -41.60
CA LYS A 393 12.45 -6.74 -42.29
C LYS A 393 11.23 -7.25 -41.56
N GLU A 394 10.20 -6.41 -41.41
CA GLU A 394 8.98 -6.72 -40.66
C GLU A 394 8.24 -7.95 -41.24
N TYR A 395 8.31 -8.16 -42.55
CA TYR A 395 7.68 -9.31 -43.23
C TYR A 395 8.54 -10.57 -43.28
N ALA A 396 9.76 -10.54 -42.74
CA ALA A 396 10.73 -11.63 -42.73
C ALA A 396 11.33 -11.84 -41.33
N MET A 397 10.48 -11.91 -40.32
CA MET A 397 10.89 -12.26 -38.94
C MET A 397 10.92 -13.76 -38.78
N ALA A 398 11.91 -14.27 -38.04
CA ALA A 398 12.06 -15.67 -37.66
C ALA A 398 12.00 -15.78 -36.11
N ASP A 399 11.63 -16.95 -35.64
CA ASP A 399 11.64 -17.25 -34.21
C ASP A 399 13.07 -17.17 -33.66
N ASP A 400 13.24 -16.50 -32.52
CA ASP A 400 14.50 -16.42 -31.80
C ASP A 400 14.51 -17.41 -30.64
N ASP A 401 14.90 -18.64 -30.99
CA ASP A 401 14.94 -19.79 -30.08
C ASP A 401 15.80 -19.53 -28.83
N SER A 402 16.80 -18.64 -28.93
CA SER A 402 17.71 -18.32 -27.83
C SER A 402 17.02 -17.56 -26.69
N LEU A 403 15.91 -16.88 -26.98
CA LEU A 403 15.11 -16.13 -26.01
C LEU A 403 13.88 -16.90 -25.51
N GLU A 404 13.52 -17.99 -26.22
CA GLU A 404 12.32 -18.75 -25.87
C GLU A 404 12.47 -19.52 -24.55
N ASN A 405 11.44 -19.46 -23.74
CA ASN A 405 11.38 -20.23 -22.50
C ASN A 405 9.94 -20.48 -22.04
N THR A 406 9.76 -21.56 -21.29
CA THR A 406 8.55 -21.84 -20.53
C THR A 406 8.92 -21.90 -19.05
N PHE A 407 8.23 -21.13 -18.23
CA PHE A 407 8.36 -21.13 -16.77
C PHE A 407 7.08 -21.62 -16.13
N LYS A 408 7.20 -22.66 -15.28
CA LYS A 408 6.10 -23.17 -14.45
C LYS A 408 6.55 -23.26 -13.01
N GLN A 409 5.74 -22.75 -12.08
CA GLN A 409 6.03 -22.88 -10.66
C GLN A 409 4.73 -23.18 -9.89
N THR A 410 4.79 -24.19 -9.03
CA THR A 410 3.73 -24.47 -8.05
C THR A 410 4.29 -24.25 -6.66
N GLU A 411 3.54 -23.50 -5.86
CA GLU A 411 3.84 -23.22 -4.46
C GLU A 411 2.69 -23.75 -3.58
N TYR A 412 3.06 -24.47 -2.52
CA TYR A 412 2.21 -24.83 -1.40
C TYR A 412 2.69 -24.07 -0.17
N LEU A 413 1.78 -23.40 0.51
CA LEU A 413 2.03 -22.66 1.74
C LEU A 413 1.04 -23.12 2.81
N GLU A 414 1.56 -23.66 3.90
CA GLU A 414 0.79 -24.08 5.05
C GLU A 414 1.26 -23.28 6.26
N ALA A 415 0.32 -22.83 7.08
CA ALA A 415 0.62 -22.03 8.26
C ALA A 415 -0.33 -22.35 9.41
N ILE A 416 0.22 -22.35 10.62
CA ILE A 416 -0.53 -22.35 11.86
C ILE A 416 -0.07 -21.17 12.71
N TYR A 417 -0.97 -20.59 13.50
CA TYR A 417 -0.64 -19.44 14.33
C TYR A 417 -1.49 -19.39 15.60
N THR A 418 -0.92 -18.75 16.62
CA THR A 418 -1.63 -18.41 17.84
C THR A 418 -1.13 -17.09 18.40
N ASP A 419 -2.04 -16.34 19.02
CA ASP A 419 -1.79 -15.10 19.75
C ASP A 419 -2.42 -15.22 21.14
N PHE A 420 -1.70 -14.82 22.18
CA PHE A 420 -2.19 -14.70 23.56
C PHE A 420 -2.10 -13.26 24.00
N GLN A 421 -3.18 -12.71 24.53
CA GLN A 421 -3.25 -11.35 25.04
C GLN A 421 -3.64 -11.34 26.52
N LEU A 422 -2.84 -10.62 27.31
CA LEU A 422 -3.02 -10.45 28.76
C LEU A 422 -3.14 -8.97 29.08
N LYS A 423 -4.13 -8.63 29.90
CA LYS A 423 -4.36 -7.28 30.44
C LYS A 423 -4.16 -7.31 31.96
N LEU A 424 -3.23 -6.50 32.45
CA LEU A 424 -2.86 -6.38 33.86
C LEU A 424 -2.83 -4.89 34.22
N ALA A 425 -3.87 -4.36 34.81
CA ALA A 425 -3.97 -2.95 35.19
C ALA A 425 -3.49 -2.01 34.05
N GLU A 426 -2.34 -1.36 34.23
CA GLU A 426 -1.75 -0.43 33.27
C GLU A 426 -1.04 -1.13 32.09
N TRP A 427 -0.74 -2.44 32.23
CA TRP A 427 -0.02 -3.22 31.23
C TRP A 427 -0.98 -4.02 30.35
N GLU A 428 -0.70 -4.05 29.07
CA GLU A 428 -1.32 -4.97 28.13
C GLU A 428 -0.23 -5.60 27.27
N ILE A 429 -0.19 -6.93 27.24
CA ILE A 429 0.86 -7.70 26.54
C ILE A 429 0.18 -8.66 25.57
N LYS A 430 0.71 -8.79 24.36
CA LYS A 430 0.30 -9.79 23.38
C LYS A 430 1.52 -10.50 22.84
N LEU A 431 1.48 -11.82 22.90
CA LEU A 431 2.52 -12.70 22.37
C LEU A 431 1.91 -13.58 21.29
N GLY A 432 2.53 -13.63 20.15
CA GLY A 432 2.07 -14.42 19.03
C GLY A 432 3.19 -15.17 18.35
N VAL A 433 2.86 -16.29 17.76
CA VAL A 433 3.75 -17.04 16.89
C VAL A 433 2.98 -17.59 15.69
N ARG A 434 3.60 -17.52 14.53
CA ARG A 434 3.14 -18.13 13.29
C ARG A 434 4.25 -19.02 12.75
N ALA A 435 3.94 -20.27 12.46
CA ALA A 435 4.82 -21.21 11.77
C ALA A 435 4.32 -21.37 10.33
N GLU A 436 5.21 -21.22 9.36
CA GLU A 436 4.91 -21.42 7.93
C GLU A 436 5.84 -22.48 7.35
N TYR A 437 5.25 -23.44 6.64
CA TYR A 437 5.95 -24.36 5.75
C TYR A 437 5.59 -24.02 4.32
N ALA A 438 6.59 -23.79 3.48
CA ALA A 438 6.42 -23.48 2.07
C ALA A 438 7.24 -24.46 1.21
N GLN A 439 6.62 -25.00 0.16
CA GLN A 439 7.25 -25.85 -0.83
C GLN A 439 7.05 -25.24 -2.22
N PHE A 440 8.15 -25.11 -2.95
CA PHE A 440 8.18 -24.62 -4.33
C PHE A 440 8.65 -25.74 -5.24
N GLN A 441 7.94 -25.92 -6.36
CA GLN A 441 8.31 -26.80 -7.47
C GLN A 441 8.41 -25.92 -8.71
N THR A 442 9.60 -25.75 -9.23
CA THR A 442 9.89 -24.88 -10.39
C THR A 442 10.38 -25.73 -11.55
N LYS A 443 9.85 -25.48 -12.73
CA LYS A 443 10.28 -26.05 -14.00
C LYS A 443 10.51 -24.92 -14.98
N ILE A 444 11.72 -24.90 -15.59
CA ILE A 444 12.09 -23.95 -16.64
C ILE A 444 12.58 -24.76 -17.81
N ASP A 445 11.89 -24.66 -18.94
CA ASP A 445 12.26 -25.29 -20.19
C ASP A 445 12.76 -24.20 -21.15
N TYR A 446 14.01 -24.27 -21.53
CA TYR A 446 14.62 -23.60 -22.68
C TYR A 446 14.73 -24.61 -23.81
N ILE A 447 15.01 -24.17 -25.02
CA ILE A 447 15.15 -25.06 -26.17
C ILE A 447 16.33 -26.03 -25.98
N ASP A 448 17.42 -25.54 -25.42
CA ASP A 448 18.68 -26.28 -25.26
C ASP A 448 18.86 -26.96 -23.90
N ARG A 449 18.03 -26.59 -22.90
CA ARG A 449 18.17 -27.07 -21.52
C ARG A 449 16.87 -27.00 -20.71
N ASN A 450 16.72 -27.96 -19.81
CA ASN A 450 15.62 -28.01 -18.86
C ASN A 450 16.15 -27.93 -17.43
N THR A 451 15.55 -27.09 -16.64
CA THR A 451 15.90 -26.94 -15.21
C THR A 451 14.68 -27.24 -14.35
N ASN A 452 14.84 -28.21 -13.45
CA ASN A 452 13.83 -28.54 -12.43
C ASN A 452 14.38 -28.25 -11.06
N GLY A 453 13.60 -27.54 -10.24
CA GLY A 453 13.98 -27.20 -8.87
C GLY A 453 12.88 -27.53 -7.88
N ARG A 454 13.27 -28.04 -6.71
CA ARG A 454 12.39 -28.17 -5.54
C ARG A 454 13.04 -27.49 -4.36
N LYS A 455 12.32 -26.56 -3.73
CA LYS A 455 12.77 -25.83 -2.54
C LYS A 455 11.73 -25.95 -1.45
N GLN A 456 12.19 -26.20 -0.24
CA GLN A 456 11.35 -26.29 0.96
C GLN A 456 11.87 -25.31 1.99
N MET A 457 10.98 -24.65 2.72
CA MET A 457 11.31 -23.66 3.71
C MET A 457 10.38 -23.79 4.90
N PHE A 458 10.94 -23.82 6.10
CA PHE A 458 10.21 -23.69 7.36
C PHE A 458 10.64 -22.40 8.05
N ASN A 459 9.70 -21.56 8.44
CA ASN A 459 9.98 -20.30 9.09
C ASN A 459 9.04 -20.06 10.27
N LEU A 460 9.60 -19.48 11.34
CA LEU A 460 8.86 -19.00 12.51
C LEU A 460 8.82 -17.48 12.51
N PHE A 461 7.63 -16.95 12.76
CA PHE A 461 7.32 -15.52 12.80
C PHE A 461 6.77 -15.14 14.18
N PRO A 462 7.64 -14.92 15.17
CA PRO A 462 7.22 -14.43 16.47
C PRO A 462 6.78 -12.98 16.39
N THR A 463 5.79 -12.61 17.23
CA THR A 463 5.33 -11.25 17.44
C THR A 463 5.20 -10.99 18.93
N VAL A 464 5.62 -9.80 19.35
CA VAL A 464 5.53 -9.35 20.76
C VAL A 464 5.02 -7.92 20.74
N PHE A 465 4.00 -7.64 21.53
CA PHE A 465 3.49 -6.31 21.76
C PHE A 465 3.34 -6.06 23.25
N GLY A 466 3.72 -4.89 23.68
CA GLY A 466 3.53 -4.40 25.04
C GLY A 466 3.10 -2.94 25.02
N ILE A 467 2.12 -2.59 25.82
CA ILE A 467 1.74 -1.20 26.08
C ILE A 467 1.66 -0.99 27.59
N TYR A 468 2.29 0.08 28.05
CA TYR A 468 2.20 0.57 29.42
C TYR A 468 1.50 1.93 29.41
N ARG A 469 0.36 2.03 30.08
CA ARG A 469 -0.41 3.28 30.23
C ARG A 469 0.06 4.01 31.49
N ILE A 470 0.72 5.16 31.29
CA ILE A 470 1.36 5.92 32.39
C ILE A 470 0.31 6.48 33.36
N ALA A 471 -0.84 6.90 32.84
CA ALA A 471 -1.99 7.31 33.66
C ALA A 471 -3.28 7.07 32.87
N GLU A 472 -4.27 6.47 33.53
CA GLU A 472 -5.51 5.99 32.92
C GLU A 472 -6.30 7.08 32.16
N ASN A 473 -6.22 8.33 32.63
CA ASN A 473 -6.95 9.48 32.07
C ASN A 473 -6.08 10.44 31.23
N SER A 474 -4.76 10.28 31.19
CA SER A 474 -3.84 11.19 30.46
C SER A 474 -3.71 10.83 28.97
N GLY A 475 -4.07 9.61 28.60
CA GLY A 475 -3.83 9.05 27.28
C GLY A 475 -2.33 8.88 26.94
N GLN A 476 -1.45 8.95 27.97
CA GLN A 476 -0.02 8.75 27.79
C GLN A 476 0.34 7.27 27.87
N ALA A 477 1.13 6.79 26.93
CA ALA A 477 1.55 5.40 26.91
C ALA A 477 2.93 5.22 26.26
N VAL A 478 3.63 4.18 26.73
CA VAL A 478 4.82 3.65 26.06
C VAL A 478 4.45 2.32 25.42
N GLN A 479 4.85 2.13 24.18
CA GLN A 479 4.53 0.95 23.38
C GLN A 479 5.81 0.33 22.84
N VAL A 480 5.93 -0.99 22.91
CA VAL A 480 6.98 -1.79 22.30
C VAL A 480 6.32 -2.81 21.39
N ALA A 481 6.85 -2.96 20.19
CA ALA A 481 6.42 -4.00 19.27
C ALA A 481 7.64 -4.66 18.62
N TYR A 482 7.62 -5.97 18.48
CA TYR A 482 8.58 -6.75 17.71
C TYR A 482 7.83 -7.73 16.82
N GLY A 483 8.32 -7.92 15.59
CA GLY A 483 7.79 -8.95 14.72
C GLY A 483 8.73 -9.30 13.57
N ARG A 484 8.82 -10.59 13.28
CA ARG A 484 9.49 -11.11 12.09
C ARG A 484 8.52 -11.20 10.93
N ARG A 485 8.97 -10.80 9.73
CA ARG A 485 8.19 -10.80 8.50
C ARG A 485 8.98 -11.44 7.37
N ILE A 486 8.27 -11.82 6.30
CA ILE A 486 8.85 -12.35 5.08
C ILE A 486 8.37 -11.52 3.89
N SER A 487 9.24 -11.32 2.90
CA SER A 487 8.86 -10.85 1.56
C SER A 487 9.33 -11.88 0.55
N ARG A 488 8.38 -12.51 -0.12
CA ARG A 488 8.67 -13.44 -1.20
C ARG A 488 8.91 -12.67 -2.49
N PRO A 489 9.75 -13.16 -3.40
CA PRO A 489 9.90 -12.53 -4.71
C PRO A 489 8.56 -12.41 -5.43
N ASN A 490 8.34 -11.29 -6.13
CA ASN A 490 7.18 -11.17 -7.00
C ASN A 490 7.26 -12.23 -8.11
N TYR A 491 6.11 -12.65 -8.59
CA TYR A 491 6.04 -13.70 -9.59
C TYR A 491 6.74 -13.33 -10.91
N GLN A 492 6.65 -12.04 -11.27
CA GLN A 492 7.32 -11.51 -12.45
C GLN A 492 8.85 -11.48 -12.29
N ASP A 493 9.34 -11.24 -11.07
CA ASP A 493 10.78 -11.17 -10.77
C ASP A 493 11.45 -12.56 -10.84
N LEU A 494 10.65 -13.63 -10.71
CA LEU A 494 11.11 -15.02 -10.87
C LEU A 494 11.09 -15.50 -12.33
N ASN A 495 10.38 -14.81 -13.22
CA ASN A 495 10.25 -15.20 -14.61
C ASN A 495 11.54 -14.90 -15.39
N PRO A 496 12.26 -15.91 -15.93
CA PRO A 496 13.53 -15.70 -16.61
C PRO A 496 13.41 -15.05 -17.99
N SER A 497 12.19 -14.80 -18.49
CA SER A 497 11.97 -14.13 -19.78
C SER A 497 12.58 -12.74 -19.79
N ILE A 498 13.10 -12.33 -20.94
CA ILE A 498 13.71 -11.01 -21.12
C ILE A 498 12.67 -10.04 -21.65
N PHE A 499 12.53 -8.89 -21.01
CA PHE A 499 11.64 -7.81 -21.42
C PHE A 499 12.48 -6.62 -21.89
N PHE A 500 12.34 -6.25 -23.14
CA PHE A 500 13.07 -5.12 -23.72
C PHE A 500 12.30 -3.82 -23.45
N PHE A 501 13.00 -2.80 -22.98
CA PHE A 501 12.49 -1.41 -22.95
C PHE A 501 12.88 -0.71 -24.26
N ASP A 502 14.13 -0.86 -24.65
CA ASP A 502 14.72 -0.43 -25.90
C ASP A 502 15.82 -1.46 -26.29
N PRO A 503 16.46 -1.36 -27.46
CA PRO A 503 17.44 -2.36 -27.91
C PRO A 503 18.64 -2.59 -26.99
N SER A 504 18.99 -1.57 -26.19
CA SER A 504 20.14 -1.61 -25.28
C SER A 504 19.75 -1.69 -23.80
N THR A 505 18.43 -1.74 -23.51
CA THR A 505 17.90 -1.77 -22.13
C THR A 505 16.90 -2.89 -21.98
N SER A 506 17.18 -3.81 -21.09
CA SER A 506 16.31 -4.95 -20.80
C SER A 506 16.06 -5.14 -19.29
N TYR A 507 15.01 -5.86 -18.99
CA TYR A 507 14.74 -6.43 -17.68
C TYR A 507 14.68 -7.95 -17.81
N GLN A 508 15.33 -8.65 -16.90
CA GLN A 508 15.27 -10.10 -16.82
C GLN A 508 14.99 -10.54 -15.39
N GLY A 509 14.01 -11.41 -15.20
CA GLY A 509 13.75 -11.98 -13.90
C GLY A 509 14.79 -13.01 -13.49
N ASN A 510 14.83 -13.34 -12.20
CA ASN A 510 15.79 -14.26 -11.61
C ASN A 510 15.07 -15.38 -10.86
N ALA A 511 15.01 -16.56 -11.45
CA ALA A 511 14.34 -17.72 -10.86
C ALA A 511 15.02 -18.25 -9.57
N GLN A 512 16.24 -17.81 -9.26
CA GLN A 512 17.02 -18.22 -8.08
C GLN A 512 16.72 -17.36 -6.84
N LEU A 513 15.90 -16.33 -6.97
CA LEU A 513 15.55 -15.46 -5.85
C LEU A 513 15.04 -16.25 -4.64
N SER A 514 15.53 -15.84 -3.51
CA SER A 514 15.11 -16.36 -2.20
C SER A 514 14.28 -15.33 -1.47
N ALA A 515 13.42 -15.79 -0.55
CA ALA A 515 12.64 -14.90 0.28
C ALA A 515 13.53 -14.05 1.21
N GLN A 516 13.19 -12.79 1.34
CA GLN A 516 13.75 -11.84 2.30
C GLN A 516 13.09 -12.01 3.66
N LEU A 517 13.87 -12.04 4.74
CA LEU A 517 13.37 -12.00 6.11
C LEU A 517 13.65 -10.63 6.72
N SER A 518 12.71 -10.12 7.52
CA SER A 518 12.82 -8.82 8.17
C SER A 518 12.47 -8.92 9.65
N ASP A 519 13.39 -8.55 10.52
CA ASP A 519 13.15 -8.37 11.95
C ASP A 519 12.87 -6.87 12.20
N ASN A 520 11.69 -6.56 12.72
CA ASN A 520 11.21 -5.19 12.95
C ASN A 520 11.00 -4.98 14.45
N MET A 521 11.49 -3.85 14.97
CA MET A 521 11.27 -3.43 16.35
C MET A 521 10.86 -1.97 16.38
N ASP A 522 9.74 -1.69 17.01
CA ASP A 522 9.21 -0.33 17.19
C ASP A 522 9.10 -0.03 18.70
N LEU A 523 9.63 1.12 19.12
CA LEU A 523 9.41 1.73 20.44
C LEU A 523 8.71 3.06 20.23
N LYS A 524 7.56 3.28 20.87
CA LYS A 524 6.77 4.49 20.69
C LYS A 524 6.33 5.07 22.03
N TYR A 525 6.46 6.37 22.18
CA TYR A 525 5.81 7.15 23.22
C TYR A 525 4.63 7.93 22.63
N VAL A 526 3.47 7.80 23.25
CA VAL A 526 2.22 8.46 22.85
C VAL A 526 1.84 9.49 23.91
N HIS A 527 1.62 10.73 23.50
CA HIS A 527 1.15 11.80 24.37
C HIS A 527 -0.30 12.19 24.03
N GLY A 528 -1.22 11.43 24.55
CA GLY A 528 -2.65 11.58 24.25
C GLY A 528 -2.92 11.48 22.76
N GLN A 529 -3.84 12.33 22.27
CA GLN A 529 -4.16 12.44 20.85
C GLN A 529 -3.40 13.57 20.14
N LYS A 530 -2.36 14.14 20.80
CA LYS A 530 -1.68 15.34 20.32
C LYS A 530 -0.49 15.02 19.45
N TRP A 531 0.37 14.12 19.92
CA TRP A 531 1.57 13.71 19.21
C TRP A 531 2.09 12.36 19.71
N ASN A 532 2.86 11.71 18.89
CA ASN A 532 3.65 10.55 19.27
C ASN A 532 5.02 10.61 18.62
N ILE A 533 6.01 10.04 19.29
CA ILE A 533 7.37 9.85 18.79
C ILE A 533 7.71 8.38 18.83
N GLY A 534 8.35 7.88 17.79
CA GLY A 534 8.72 6.46 17.66
C GLY A 534 10.12 6.28 17.15
N LEU A 535 10.79 5.24 17.67
CA LEU A 535 12.04 4.68 17.17
C LEU A 535 11.71 3.36 16.49
N SER A 536 12.11 3.19 15.23
CA SER A 536 11.94 1.95 14.45
C SER A 536 13.30 1.42 14.05
N LEU A 537 13.56 0.15 14.35
CA LEU A 537 14.77 -0.57 13.97
C LEU A 537 14.37 -1.74 13.08
N ILE A 538 15.00 -1.85 11.92
CA ILE A 538 14.72 -2.92 10.95
C ILE A 538 16.03 -3.57 10.51
N ASN A 539 16.03 -4.90 10.50
CA ASN A 539 17.12 -5.69 9.96
C ASN A 539 16.59 -6.69 8.92
N HIS A 540 16.90 -6.42 7.66
CA HIS A 540 16.57 -7.30 6.54
C HIS A 540 17.74 -8.24 6.26
N ARG A 541 17.42 -9.52 6.05
CA ARG A 541 18.34 -10.55 5.58
C ARG A 541 17.89 -11.05 4.22
N ASN A 542 18.83 -11.35 3.32
CA ASN A 542 18.56 -11.73 1.93
C ASN A 542 17.69 -10.69 1.23
N TYR A 543 18.03 -9.42 1.37
CA TYR A 543 17.22 -8.33 0.84
C TYR A 543 17.11 -8.43 -0.68
N ILE A 544 15.87 -8.42 -1.20
CA ILE A 544 15.60 -8.47 -2.63
C ILE A 544 15.70 -7.06 -3.17
N SER A 545 16.66 -6.81 -4.04
CA SER A 545 16.87 -5.49 -4.64
C SER A 545 17.07 -5.59 -6.14
N MET A 546 16.60 -4.56 -6.85
CA MET A 546 16.96 -4.38 -8.26
C MET A 546 18.45 -4.03 -8.34
N VAL A 547 19.16 -4.75 -9.18
CA VAL A 547 20.58 -4.58 -9.49
C VAL A 547 20.69 -4.23 -10.95
N HIS A 548 21.59 -3.31 -11.24
CA HIS A 548 21.88 -2.82 -12.57
C HIS A 548 23.19 -3.41 -13.02
N GLN A 549 23.16 -4.07 -14.18
CA GLN A 549 24.33 -4.69 -14.80
C GLN A 549 24.55 -4.04 -16.17
N LEU A 550 25.78 -3.77 -16.48
CA LEU A 550 26.17 -3.20 -17.74
C LEU A 550 27.22 -4.10 -18.36
N SER A 551 26.97 -4.59 -19.59
CA SER A 551 27.89 -5.37 -20.40
C SER A 551 27.98 -4.71 -21.75
N GLU A 552 29.15 -4.16 -22.09
CA GLU A 552 29.35 -3.38 -23.31
C GLU A 552 28.30 -2.25 -23.43
N GLN A 553 27.41 -2.35 -24.43
CA GLN A 553 26.35 -1.39 -24.69
C GLN A 553 25.01 -1.79 -24.03
N ASN A 554 24.91 -3.03 -23.52
CA ASN A 554 23.67 -3.59 -22.99
C ASN A 554 23.54 -3.35 -21.50
N TYR A 555 22.42 -2.76 -21.14
CA TYR A 555 22.05 -2.46 -19.77
C TYR A 555 20.88 -3.36 -19.33
N THR A 556 21.17 -4.25 -18.40
CA THR A 556 20.18 -5.19 -17.87
C THR A 556 19.81 -4.83 -16.43
N GLN A 557 18.51 -4.81 -16.15
CA GLN A 557 17.94 -4.71 -14.83
C GLN A 557 17.50 -6.10 -14.38
N THR A 558 17.89 -6.50 -13.18
CA THR A 558 17.46 -7.79 -12.60
C THR A 558 17.33 -7.66 -11.10
N TYR A 559 16.49 -8.50 -10.49
CA TYR A 559 16.44 -8.60 -9.03
C TYR A 559 17.44 -9.63 -8.53
N GLN A 560 18.13 -9.30 -7.44
CA GLN A 560 19.05 -10.20 -6.75
C GLN A 560 18.87 -10.10 -5.25
N ASN A 561 19.23 -11.18 -4.53
CA ASN A 561 19.35 -11.13 -3.09
C ASN A 561 20.71 -10.52 -2.72
N ILE A 562 20.67 -9.38 -2.04
CA ILE A 562 21.86 -8.79 -1.41
C ILE A 562 21.90 -9.16 0.07
N ALA A 563 23.09 -9.13 0.71
CA ALA A 563 23.32 -9.70 2.04
C ALA A 563 22.37 -9.21 3.11
N GLY A 564 22.18 -7.91 3.19
CA GLY A 564 21.30 -7.34 4.19
C GLY A 564 21.20 -5.84 4.13
N VAL A 565 20.14 -5.36 4.78
CA VAL A 565 19.88 -3.94 4.95
C VAL A 565 19.51 -3.70 6.39
N LYS A 566 20.17 -2.74 7.04
CA LYS A 566 19.83 -2.26 8.38
C LYS A 566 19.31 -0.85 8.29
N SER A 567 18.25 -0.55 9.01
CA SER A 567 17.77 0.82 9.12
C SER A 567 17.35 1.16 10.55
N ALA A 568 17.59 2.41 10.93
CA ALA A 568 17.11 3.02 12.16
C ALA A 568 16.39 4.32 11.80
N ALA A 569 15.19 4.52 12.32
CA ALA A 569 14.38 5.69 12.01
C ALA A 569 13.75 6.26 13.28
N ILE A 570 13.77 7.58 13.42
CA ILE A 570 12.98 8.31 14.41
C ILE A 570 11.87 9.01 13.65
N SER A 571 10.63 8.77 14.07
CA SER A 571 9.44 9.36 13.46
C SER A 571 8.62 10.13 14.50
N MET A 572 7.99 11.21 14.07
CA MET A 572 7.06 11.99 14.87
C MET A 572 5.76 12.20 14.09
N ASN A 573 4.65 11.93 14.74
CA ASN A 573 3.32 12.29 14.25
C ASN A 573 2.73 13.34 15.17
N MET A 574 2.09 14.35 14.60
CA MET A 574 1.43 15.40 15.33
C MET A 574 0.08 15.72 14.68
N GLY A 575 -0.97 15.82 15.50
CA GLY A 575 -2.28 16.29 15.07
C GLY A 575 -2.84 17.27 16.09
N LYS A 576 -3.16 18.50 15.65
CA LYS A 576 -3.68 19.52 16.55
C LYS A 576 -4.76 20.36 15.89
N ALA A 577 -5.89 20.48 16.54
CA ALA A 577 -6.83 21.56 16.24
C ALA A 577 -6.26 22.87 16.82
N ILE A 578 -5.91 23.80 15.94
CA ILE A 578 -5.38 25.12 16.34
C ILE A 578 -6.54 26.01 16.79
N VAL A 579 -7.59 26.03 15.99
CA VAL A 579 -8.88 26.65 16.28
C VAL A 579 -9.99 25.71 15.80
N LYS A 580 -11.23 25.99 16.16
CA LYS A 580 -12.39 25.13 15.84
C LYS A 580 -12.48 24.72 14.34
N ASN A 581 -12.01 25.58 13.45
CA ASN A 581 -12.12 25.39 12.00
C ASN A 581 -10.79 25.01 11.32
N LEU A 582 -9.67 24.96 12.03
CA LEU A 582 -8.33 24.71 11.48
C LEU A 582 -7.66 23.55 12.21
N MET A 583 -7.38 22.48 11.48
CA MET A 583 -6.63 21.33 11.95
C MET A 583 -5.32 21.22 11.19
N LEU A 584 -4.23 21.05 11.92
CA LEU A 584 -2.91 20.79 11.37
C LEU A 584 -2.49 19.37 11.72
N TYR A 585 -1.94 18.69 10.73
CA TYR A 585 -1.36 17.36 10.89
C TYR A 585 0.05 17.37 10.30
N GLY A 586 0.95 16.70 10.98
CA GLY A 586 2.33 16.56 10.56
C GLY A 586 2.85 15.15 10.80
N PHE A 587 3.65 14.68 9.86
CA PHE A 587 4.48 13.50 9.98
C PHE A 587 5.90 13.89 9.58
N GLY A 588 6.88 13.53 10.38
CA GLY A 588 8.30 13.70 10.08
C GLY A 588 9.05 12.43 10.45
N GLN A 589 10.04 12.05 9.64
CA GLN A 589 10.90 10.91 9.88
C GLN A 589 12.32 11.22 9.45
N ILE A 590 13.26 10.94 10.32
CA ILE A 590 14.71 10.90 10.00
C ILE A 590 15.09 9.42 10.05
N GLN A 591 15.74 8.93 9.00
CA GLN A 591 16.14 7.54 8.86
C GLN A 591 17.58 7.45 8.41
N TYR A 592 18.33 6.54 9.02
CA TYR A 592 19.58 6.02 8.50
C TYR A 592 19.35 4.64 7.93
N ILE A 593 19.75 4.40 6.69
CA ILE A 593 19.69 3.10 6.03
C ILE A 593 21.08 2.72 5.55
N HIS A 594 21.47 1.48 5.78
CA HIS A 594 22.77 0.93 5.38
C HIS A 594 22.58 -0.39 4.64
N TYR A 595 23.09 -0.44 3.42
CA TYR A 595 23.11 -1.63 2.56
C TYR A 595 24.46 -2.32 2.71
N LYS A 596 24.43 -3.63 2.93
CA LYS A 596 25.61 -4.48 3.03
C LYS A 596 25.55 -5.54 1.94
N ASN A 597 26.62 -5.64 1.17
CA ASN A 597 26.77 -6.69 0.16
C ASN A 597 27.47 -7.92 0.72
N ILE A 598 27.09 -9.13 0.22
CA ILE A 598 27.95 -10.30 0.25
C ILE A 598 28.56 -10.43 -1.14
N PRO A 599 29.88 -10.62 -1.28
CA PRO A 599 30.48 -10.96 -2.54
C PRO A 599 29.82 -12.24 -3.07
N THR A 600 29.14 -12.16 -4.19
CA THR A 600 28.73 -13.33 -4.97
C THR A 600 29.74 -13.50 -6.07
N GLU A 601 30.06 -14.74 -6.45
CA GLU A 601 31.04 -15.07 -7.47
C GLU A 601 30.78 -14.44 -8.83
N LEU A 602 29.60 -13.84 -9.03
CA LEU A 602 29.18 -13.26 -10.30
C LEU A 602 29.47 -11.76 -10.45
N ASN A 603 29.69 -11.00 -9.40
CA ASN A 603 30.02 -9.57 -9.53
C ASN A 603 30.54 -9.00 -8.20
N ASP A 604 31.69 -8.34 -8.27
CA ASP A 604 32.24 -7.46 -7.23
C ASP A 604 31.38 -6.20 -6.99
N LEU A 605 30.07 -6.36 -6.90
CA LEU A 605 29.14 -5.28 -6.55
C LEU A 605 29.32 -4.92 -5.08
N LEU A 606 30.33 -4.12 -4.78
CA LEU A 606 30.58 -3.56 -3.46
C LEU A 606 29.48 -2.54 -3.07
N ILE A 607 28.28 -3.04 -2.77
CA ILE A 607 27.24 -2.22 -2.15
C ILE A 607 27.47 -2.22 -0.63
N ASN A 608 28.36 -1.39 -0.17
CA ASN A 608 28.56 -1.12 1.25
C ASN A 608 28.35 0.37 1.50
N ARG A 609 27.09 0.82 1.53
CA ARG A 609 26.77 2.24 1.54
C ARG A 609 25.60 2.53 2.48
N GLY A 610 25.74 3.61 3.22
CA GLY A 610 24.67 4.14 4.07
C GLY A 610 24.37 5.60 3.77
N ILE A 611 23.14 6.00 4.05
CA ILE A 611 22.67 7.38 3.88
C ILE A 611 21.68 7.76 4.95
N TRP A 612 21.75 9.03 5.37
CA TRP A 612 20.68 9.68 6.12
C TRP A 612 19.62 10.23 5.17
N SER A 613 18.38 10.00 5.48
CA SER A 613 17.25 10.56 4.75
C SER A 613 16.25 11.18 5.71
N PHE A 614 15.61 12.24 5.25
CA PHE A 614 14.47 12.87 5.92
C PHE A 614 13.26 12.80 4.99
N GLN A 615 12.09 12.49 5.55
CA GLN A 615 10.81 12.71 4.87
C GLN A 615 9.84 13.40 5.82
N GLY A 616 9.04 14.30 5.26
CA GLY A 616 8.03 15.03 6.01
C GLY A 616 6.77 15.23 5.18
N ASN A 617 5.62 15.04 5.83
CA ASN A 617 4.31 15.36 5.29
C ASN A 617 3.63 16.34 6.22
N PHE A 618 3.13 17.43 5.68
CA PHE A 618 2.36 18.41 6.40
C PHE A 618 1.01 18.61 5.72
N MET A 619 -0.06 18.57 6.50
CA MET A 619 -1.42 18.78 6.02
C MET A 619 -2.12 19.83 6.87
N MET A 620 -2.74 20.77 6.19
CA MET A 620 -3.67 21.73 6.77
C MET A 620 -5.08 21.42 6.27
N HIS A 621 -6.00 21.31 7.20
CA HIS A 621 -7.42 21.16 6.94
C HIS A 621 -8.17 22.36 7.50
N LEU A 622 -8.81 23.13 6.63
CA LEU A 622 -9.54 24.35 6.96
C LEU A 622 -10.99 24.20 6.60
N ASN A 623 -11.88 24.34 7.60
CA ASN A 623 -13.32 24.43 7.41
C ASN A 623 -13.72 25.88 7.17
N LEU A 624 -14.37 26.13 6.07
CA LEU A 624 -14.89 27.44 5.69
C LEU A 624 -16.44 27.48 5.86
N PRO A 625 -17.03 28.67 5.90
CA PRO A 625 -18.48 28.81 5.84
C PRO A 625 -19.09 28.07 4.62
N TYR A 626 -20.40 27.90 4.62
CA TYR A 626 -21.15 27.25 3.52
C TYR A 626 -20.76 25.81 3.24
N GLN A 627 -20.29 25.04 4.25
CA GLN A 627 -19.88 23.65 4.09
C GLN A 627 -18.76 23.44 3.05
N MET A 628 -17.81 24.37 3.02
CA MET A 628 -16.60 24.25 2.22
C MET A 628 -15.44 23.77 3.09
N THR A 629 -14.55 22.98 2.51
CA THR A 629 -13.29 22.57 3.15
C THR A 629 -12.12 22.73 2.21
N VAL A 630 -11.01 23.21 2.73
CA VAL A 630 -9.74 23.34 2.00
C VAL A 630 -8.73 22.38 2.65
N ASN A 631 -8.16 21.52 1.85
CA ASN A 631 -7.05 20.65 2.25
C ASN A 631 -5.80 21.09 1.49
N TRP A 632 -4.76 21.42 2.22
CA TRP A 632 -3.45 21.74 1.69
C TRP A 632 -2.44 20.73 2.21
N THR A 633 -1.79 20.02 1.31
CA THR A 633 -0.83 18.97 1.66
C THR A 633 0.51 19.29 1.02
N ASN A 634 1.57 19.19 1.80
CA ASN A 634 2.95 19.28 1.34
C ASN A 634 3.67 17.99 1.72
N SER A 635 4.52 17.52 0.84
CA SER A 635 5.45 16.44 1.09
C SER A 635 6.85 16.84 0.64
N TYR A 636 7.84 16.48 1.44
CA TYR A 636 9.24 16.66 1.14
C TYR A 636 10.03 15.44 1.56
N ARG A 637 10.96 15.03 0.73
CA ARG A 637 11.95 14.02 1.07
C ARG A 637 13.33 14.43 0.56
N THR A 638 14.35 14.08 1.31
CA THR A 638 15.75 14.24 0.89
C THR A 638 16.18 13.07 -0.01
N ASN A 639 17.46 12.85 -0.21
CA ASN A 639 17.99 11.69 -0.92
C ASN A 639 17.50 10.39 -0.26
N VAL A 640 17.18 9.40 -1.09
CA VAL A 640 16.83 8.03 -0.65
C VAL A 640 17.72 7.06 -1.40
N LEU A 641 18.25 6.06 -0.69
CA LEU A 641 19.11 5.02 -1.25
C LEU A 641 18.34 3.72 -1.41
N TYR A 642 18.40 3.13 -2.59
CA TYR A 642 17.95 1.79 -2.92
C TYR A 642 19.10 1.03 -3.56
N ALA A 643 19.84 0.26 -2.78
CA ALA A 643 21.05 -0.45 -3.22
C ALA A 643 22.01 0.46 -4.01
N GLN A 644 22.07 0.31 -5.33
CA GLN A 644 22.91 1.12 -6.23
C GLN A 644 22.32 2.50 -6.57
N THR A 645 21.02 2.71 -6.34
CA THR A 645 20.27 3.88 -6.82
C THR A 645 20.07 4.90 -5.72
N VAL A 646 20.53 6.12 -5.94
CA VAL A 646 20.22 7.32 -5.13
C VAL A 646 19.14 8.12 -5.85
N ILE A 647 17.98 8.24 -5.21
CA ILE A 647 16.91 9.14 -5.68
C ILE A 647 17.12 10.49 -5.02
N LYS A 648 17.20 11.55 -5.81
CA LYS A 648 17.44 12.93 -5.35
C LYS A 648 16.20 13.49 -4.64
N PRO A 649 16.32 14.64 -3.92
CA PRO A 649 15.23 15.24 -3.17
C PRO A 649 14.01 15.51 -4.03
N LEU A 650 12.84 15.40 -3.39
CA LEU A 650 11.55 15.64 -4.04
C LEU A 650 10.66 16.47 -3.11
N TYR A 651 10.02 17.49 -3.66
CA TYR A 651 8.99 18.29 -3.02
C TYR A 651 7.70 18.23 -3.84
N GLU A 652 6.57 18.14 -3.18
CA GLU A 652 5.25 18.15 -3.83
C GLU A 652 4.25 18.92 -2.98
N MET A 653 3.38 19.68 -3.65
CA MET A 653 2.30 20.41 -3.02
C MET A 653 0.97 20.11 -3.70
N HIS A 654 -0.05 19.79 -2.91
CA HIS A 654 -1.39 19.50 -3.39
C HIS A 654 -2.41 20.39 -2.69
N LEU A 655 -3.43 20.79 -3.41
CA LEU A 655 -4.55 21.58 -2.91
C LEU A 655 -5.87 20.90 -3.32
N ALA A 656 -6.81 20.81 -2.40
CA ALA A 656 -8.16 20.36 -2.68
C ALA A 656 -9.18 21.25 -1.99
N VAL A 657 -10.18 21.67 -2.73
CA VAL A 657 -11.32 22.44 -2.23
C VAL A 657 -12.56 21.57 -2.44
N ASN A 658 -13.22 21.22 -1.34
CA ASN A 658 -14.47 20.49 -1.36
C ASN A 658 -15.64 21.39 -0.99
N LYS A 659 -16.74 21.27 -1.72
CA LYS A 659 -18.02 21.90 -1.43
C LYS A 659 -19.08 20.82 -1.24
N GLN A 660 -19.69 20.80 -0.06
CA GLN A 660 -20.87 19.99 0.23
C GLN A 660 -22.11 20.84 -0.07
N PHE A 661 -22.90 20.44 -1.08
CA PHE A 661 -24.15 21.14 -1.42
C PHE A 661 -25.33 20.62 -0.61
N SER A 662 -25.32 19.34 -0.26
CA SER A 662 -26.29 18.68 0.59
C SER A 662 -25.65 17.44 1.23
N ASN A 663 -26.37 16.77 2.12
CA ASN A 663 -25.89 15.45 2.66
C ASN A 663 -25.72 14.39 1.57
N ALA A 664 -26.26 14.61 0.38
CA ALA A 664 -26.21 13.70 -0.76
C ALA A 664 -25.15 14.08 -1.79
N LEU A 665 -24.86 15.37 -1.94
CA LEU A 665 -24.11 15.89 -3.10
C LEU A 665 -22.88 16.67 -2.67
N SER A 666 -21.71 16.28 -3.17
CA SER A 666 -20.46 17.02 -3.02
C SER A 666 -19.69 17.15 -4.32
N LEU A 667 -18.91 18.23 -4.42
CA LEU A 667 -18.01 18.54 -5.52
C LEU A 667 -16.64 18.87 -4.95
N ALA A 668 -15.58 18.31 -5.54
CA ALA A 668 -14.21 18.59 -5.16
C ALA A 668 -13.39 19.06 -6.37
N LEU A 669 -12.76 20.21 -6.23
CA LEU A 669 -11.71 20.70 -7.14
C LEU A 669 -10.35 20.31 -6.53
N THR A 670 -9.50 19.66 -7.30
CA THR A 670 -8.19 19.20 -6.84
C THR A 670 -7.08 19.70 -7.76
N ALA A 671 -5.97 20.15 -7.20
CA ALA A 671 -4.76 20.48 -7.92
C ALA A 671 -3.58 19.72 -7.29
N ARG A 672 -2.98 18.83 -8.07
CA ARG A 672 -1.82 18.03 -7.64
C ARG A 672 -0.56 18.66 -8.22
N ASP A 673 0.54 18.54 -7.47
CA ASP A 673 1.86 19.03 -7.82
C ASP A 673 1.82 20.42 -8.46
N LEU A 674 1.29 21.39 -7.70
CA LEU A 674 0.96 22.74 -8.16
C LEU A 674 2.14 23.43 -8.85
N PHE A 675 3.37 23.16 -8.35
CA PHE A 675 4.59 23.76 -8.88
C PHE A 675 5.28 22.93 -9.96
N HIS A 676 4.70 21.78 -10.36
CA HIS A 676 5.33 20.84 -11.30
C HIS A 676 6.74 20.45 -10.86
N SER A 677 6.92 20.26 -9.56
CA SER A 677 8.21 19.99 -8.92
C SER A 677 8.60 18.53 -8.92
N ARG A 678 7.68 17.64 -9.33
CA ARG A 678 7.92 16.20 -9.41
C ARG A 678 8.76 15.84 -10.63
N VAL A 679 10.04 16.12 -10.55
CA VAL A 679 11.05 15.67 -11.49
C VAL A 679 11.90 14.62 -10.79
N LEU A 680 11.80 13.36 -11.24
CA LEU A 680 12.55 12.25 -10.64
C LEU A 680 13.98 12.25 -11.18
N LYS A 681 14.93 12.62 -10.32
CA LYS A 681 16.36 12.55 -10.61
C LYS A 681 16.96 11.36 -9.89
N ARG A 682 17.66 10.50 -10.61
CA ARG A 682 18.29 9.28 -10.08
C ARG A 682 19.75 9.25 -10.48
N GLU A 683 20.56 8.71 -9.59
CA GLU A 683 21.97 8.41 -9.82
C GLU A 683 22.17 6.94 -9.46
N ILE A 684 22.67 6.15 -10.40
CA ILE A 684 22.91 4.72 -10.22
C ILE A 684 24.41 4.52 -10.33
N LEU A 685 24.98 3.97 -9.26
CA LEU A 685 26.41 3.72 -9.15
C LEU A 685 26.67 2.23 -9.25
N GLY A 686 27.45 1.82 -10.22
CA GLY A 686 27.90 0.45 -10.41
C GLY A 686 29.42 0.36 -10.54
N GLN A 687 29.95 -0.86 -10.59
CA GLN A 687 31.35 -1.06 -10.84
C GLN A 687 31.65 -0.72 -12.30
N GLY A 688 32.51 0.27 -12.52
CA GLY A 688 32.89 0.71 -13.86
C GLY A 688 31.81 1.50 -14.61
N PHE A 689 30.69 1.89 -13.95
CA PHE A 689 29.70 2.73 -14.60
C PHE A 689 28.96 3.65 -13.62
N ASN A 690 28.53 4.80 -14.16
CA ASN A 690 27.61 5.73 -13.51
C ASN A 690 26.45 6.04 -14.45
N ILE A 691 25.23 6.09 -13.91
CA ILE A 691 24.04 6.44 -14.68
C ILE A 691 23.33 7.61 -14.00
N TYR A 692 23.11 8.67 -14.74
CA TYR A 692 22.30 9.82 -14.34
C TYR A 692 20.99 9.79 -15.11
N SER A 693 19.87 9.90 -14.42
CA SER A 693 18.56 9.89 -15.06
C SER A 693 17.69 11.01 -14.49
N LYS A 694 17.06 11.75 -15.40
CA LYS A 694 16.04 12.74 -15.11
C LYS A 694 14.76 12.31 -15.80
N THR A 695 13.68 12.11 -15.04
CA THR A 695 12.38 11.73 -15.59
C THR A 695 11.36 12.82 -15.23
N VAL A 696 10.76 13.41 -16.25
CA VAL A 696 9.63 14.33 -16.11
C VAL A 696 8.33 13.53 -16.34
N VAL A 697 7.39 13.67 -15.42
CA VAL A 697 6.13 12.91 -15.44
C VAL A 697 4.92 13.84 -15.49
N ASP A 698 3.76 13.32 -15.89
CA ASP A 698 2.48 14.06 -15.91
C ASP A 698 1.95 14.23 -14.47
N SER A 699 2.53 15.13 -13.70
CA SER A 699 2.29 15.30 -12.26
C SER A 699 1.39 16.50 -11.89
N ARG A 700 1.48 17.61 -12.66
CA ARG A 700 0.63 18.77 -12.42
C ARG A 700 -0.75 18.52 -13.02
N ILE A 701 -1.70 18.11 -12.17
CA ILE A 701 -3.02 17.63 -12.57
C ILE A 701 -4.10 18.44 -11.86
N ILE A 702 -4.99 19.01 -12.64
CA ILE A 702 -6.22 19.66 -12.14
C ILE A 702 -7.38 18.70 -12.35
N GLY A 703 -8.20 18.49 -11.33
CA GLY A 703 -9.29 17.52 -11.39
C GLY A 703 -10.57 18.02 -10.73
N LEU A 704 -11.69 17.61 -11.28
CA LEU A 704 -13.03 17.82 -10.75
C LEU A 704 -13.62 16.45 -10.40
N ASN A 705 -14.13 16.32 -9.17
CA ASN A 705 -14.75 15.11 -8.69
C ASN A 705 -16.14 15.43 -8.15
N PHE A 706 -17.13 14.75 -8.69
CA PHE A 706 -18.53 14.80 -8.29
C PHE A 706 -18.87 13.53 -7.54
N ASN A 707 -19.57 13.64 -6.41
CA ASN A 707 -20.02 12.51 -5.64
C ASN A 707 -21.48 12.69 -5.21
N TYR A 708 -22.33 11.72 -5.54
CA TYR A 708 -23.73 11.72 -5.22
C TYR A 708 -24.14 10.43 -4.52
N THR A 709 -24.61 10.55 -3.28
CA THR A 709 -25.10 9.44 -2.45
C THR A 709 -26.63 9.52 -2.37
N PHE A 710 -27.32 8.46 -2.71
CA PHE A 710 -28.78 8.38 -2.71
C PHE A 710 -29.29 7.17 -1.94
N GLY A 711 -30.57 7.20 -1.62
CA GLY A 711 -31.31 6.11 -0.99
C GLY A 711 -31.83 6.46 0.38
N LEU A 712 -33.01 5.89 0.68
CA LEU A 712 -33.68 5.97 1.97
C LEU A 712 -33.27 4.76 2.79
N TYR A 713 -32.53 4.98 3.87
CA TYR A 713 -32.31 3.92 4.87
C TYR A 713 -32.84 4.41 6.22
N LYS A 714 -33.69 3.59 6.83
CA LYS A 714 -34.01 3.77 8.25
C LYS A 714 -32.89 3.13 9.06
N LYS A 715 -32.08 3.97 9.74
CA LYS A 715 -31.18 3.49 10.79
C LYS A 715 -32.02 2.75 11.81
N GLN A 716 -31.94 1.43 11.85
CA GLN A 716 -32.47 0.70 12.98
C GLN A 716 -31.55 1.07 14.16
N LYS A 717 -32.06 1.86 15.13
CA LYS A 717 -31.42 1.98 16.43
C LYS A 717 -31.33 0.56 16.97
N ILE A 718 -30.17 -0.07 16.83
CA ILE A 718 -29.83 -1.21 17.66
C ILE A 718 -29.85 -0.61 19.06
N LYS A 719 -30.75 -1.07 19.92
CA LYS A 719 -30.70 -0.76 21.36
C LYS A 719 -29.28 -1.15 21.76
N GLN A 720 -28.44 -0.14 22.00
CA GLN A 720 -27.14 -0.35 22.62
C GLN A 720 -27.48 -0.92 24.01
N THR A 721 -27.22 -2.19 24.19
CA THR A 721 -27.27 -2.75 25.54
C THR A 721 -26.14 -2.07 26.31
N SER A 722 -26.39 -1.69 27.56
CA SER A 722 -25.48 -1.00 28.48
C SER A 722 -24.08 -1.66 28.60
N ILE A 723 -23.95 -2.89 28.14
CA ILE A 723 -22.74 -3.71 28.15
C ILE A 723 -21.75 -3.34 27.01
N GLU A 724 -22.21 -2.68 25.91
CA GLU A 724 -21.28 -2.29 24.82
C GLU A 724 -20.27 -1.21 25.22
N GLY A 725 -20.59 -0.39 26.22
CA GLY A 725 -19.67 0.58 26.83
C GLY A 725 -18.55 -0.10 27.62
N GLU A 726 -18.86 -1.18 28.34
CA GLU A 726 -17.87 -1.94 29.13
C GLU A 726 -17.03 -2.88 28.25
N VAL A 727 -17.60 -3.47 27.20
CA VAL A 727 -16.86 -4.33 26.24
C VAL A 727 -15.86 -3.50 25.42
N SER A 728 -16.10 -2.20 25.23
CA SER A 728 -15.11 -1.31 24.58
C SER A 728 -13.96 -0.90 25.52
N ARG A 729 -14.10 -1.13 26.83
CA ARG A 729 -13.07 -0.95 27.87
C ARG A 729 -12.31 -2.25 28.18
N LEU A 730 -12.79 -3.36 27.69
CA LEU A 730 -12.15 -4.67 27.70
C LEU A 730 -11.49 -4.90 26.33
#